data_f56034d507250519db599d8aa4614832
#
_entry.id   f56034d507250519db599d8aa4614832
#
_cell.length_a   1.000
_cell.length_b   1.000
_cell.length_c   1.000
_cell.angle_alpha   90.00
_cell.angle_beta   90.00
_cell.angle_gamma   90.00
#
_symmetry.space_group_name_H-M   'P 1'
#
loop_
_entity.id
_entity.type
_entity.pdbx_description
1 polymer ?
#
loop_
_entity_poly.entity_id
_entity_poly.type
_entity_poly.pdbx_seq_one_letter_code
_entity_poly.pdbx_strand_id
1 'polypeptide(L)'
;ITFQNRTGHIKFVSTALKDPVVFTIIQEKASTEGMGDTKLKVKSAELIEGNVYGNQDVSKTIDGDYSTNYSSASLGSPEANRGHSIIIEYTLEQPENIGYVRLMQRSNNDKNSLFASGGVSVLKEGETTWNEEIGFVAAQMAGAAVDLSVNSLQVSKVRVRIDRMTPGIDNVNVALAEFECYQYSDNTNDILEAQKFFTDETYSELKGTVTSESLKEIKTAVIYQLAKELLEGKYDKKFRFSTYHSCKSPEIVAEELTIGSRSIYDNPTGIYFTQGEPVLVFVMYKGASNTPLSLAIADYREGGKKSVISLRGGLNVITPANSGNGYIQYWTRDDAGDTDVDIHFCFGKQIGYWDVRRGDTDATWPEILERAKRSAVDIPNAMMDILGQRVHLQNTVNAFAKCAPNAIQAVVDMHDRMLDFEYLMMGLVKNNAVPANRFFGVRSWGGSPNWNGVCANYPNTEDAMLVPKVFYRKNNVWVFGHEFGHGNQVAQMKGNGWTEVTNNLYCSFAQYMMRNDPLSEGYLRLEHESFKRPGARSALAGGRINAFLNEALVAHKSYFMQVATISTDKPGVWESDPFVKLIPLWQMTMYFMAADIKPDFWPDVHWAAIHDNDKSYSPGRRYVNFMKRAIDASGLNLCGFFEGMGLLKVFDNVKVDDYTVATINITQEMVDEVKAYGEGKPLPSGGMQYISANSVEAFKSKSNVEGTFNSGITKGTDYVTVDHAIWKNVVAFETYKGKELTDICIVGTGDVTNKTT
;
A
#
# COMPACT_ATOMS: atom_id res chain seq x y z
N ILE A 1 -6.45 -35.81 10.97
CA ILE A 1 -7.28 -35.39 9.84
C ILE A 1 -6.49 -34.43 9.03
N THR A 2 -6.55 -34.68 7.78
CA THR A 2 -6.17 -33.67 6.81
C THR A 2 -7.46 -33.02 6.35
N PHE A 3 -7.47 -31.69 6.35
CA PHE A 3 -8.55 -30.94 5.73
C PHE A 3 -8.47 -30.98 4.21
N GLN A 4 -7.71 -31.92 3.67
CA GLN A 4 -7.52 -32.19 2.25
C GLN A 4 -7.48 -33.71 2.03
N ASN A 5 -7.97 -34.16 0.88
CA ASN A 5 -7.76 -35.53 0.46
C ASN A 5 -6.24 -35.76 0.35
N ARG A 6 -5.78 -36.85 0.95
CA ARG A 6 -4.40 -37.34 0.76
C ARG A 6 -4.43 -38.59 -0.08
N THR A 7 -3.61 -38.61 -1.12
CA THR A 7 -3.41 -39.79 -1.93
C THR A 7 -2.02 -40.33 -1.69
N GLY A 8 -1.95 -41.57 -1.25
CA GLY A 8 -0.69 -42.32 -1.10
C GLY A 8 -0.67 -43.54 -2.03
N HIS A 9 0.49 -43.98 -2.40
CA HIS A 9 0.65 -45.16 -3.23
C HIS A 9 1.54 -46.18 -2.53
N ILE A 10 1.08 -47.43 -2.47
CA ILE A 10 1.91 -48.55 -2.09
C ILE A 10 2.26 -49.32 -3.37
N LYS A 11 3.54 -49.41 -3.66
CA LYS A 11 4.07 -50.08 -4.84
C LYS A 11 4.63 -51.44 -4.43
N PHE A 12 4.01 -52.52 -4.93
CA PHE A 12 4.54 -53.85 -4.77
C PHE A 12 5.44 -54.18 -5.97
N VAL A 13 6.67 -54.51 -5.69
CA VAL A 13 7.66 -54.87 -6.72
C VAL A 13 8.07 -56.34 -6.55
N SER A 14 8.05 -57.11 -7.61
CA SER A 14 8.51 -58.49 -7.64
C SER A 14 9.47 -58.70 -8.81
N THR A 15 10.46 -59.56 -8.64
CA THR A 15 11.39 -59.93 -9.70
C THR A 15 10.70 -60.69 -10.83
N ALA A 16 9.48 -61.19 -10.60
CA ALA A 16 8.66 -61.93 -11.59
C ALA A 16 7.66 -61.07 -12.34
N LEU A 17 7.44 -59.83 -11.91
CA LEU A 17 6.48 -58.90 -12.56
C LEU A 17 7.22 -57.88 -13.40
N LYS A 18 6.81 -57.71 -14.66
CA LYS A 18 7.32 -56.65 -15.54
C LYS A 18 6.96 -55.26 -15.04
N ASP A 19 5.70 -55.12 -14.51
CA ASP A 19 5.18 -53.86 -13.99
C ASP A 19 4.83 -54.04 -12.52
N PRO A 20 5.09 -53.05 -11.66
CA PRO A 20 4.73 -53.11 -10.25
C PRO A 20 3.22 -52.94 -10.09
N VAL A 21 2.65 -53.67 -9.12
CA VAL A 21 1.27 -53.43 -8.70
C VAL A 21 1.22 -52.22 -7.79
N VAL A 22 0.43 -51.22 -8.14
CA VAL A 22 0.27 -49.99 -7.39
C VAL A 22 -1.12 -49.94 -6.75
N PHE A 23 -1.18 -49.87 -5.41
CA PHE A 23 -2.40 -49.56 -4.69
C PHE A 23 -2.40 -48.06 -4.35
N THR A 24 -3.52 -47.42 -4.72
CA THR A 24 -3.78 -46.05 -4.36
C THR A 24 -4.61 -46.03 -3.09
N ILE A 25 -4.11 -45.37 -2.05
CA ILE A 25 -4.85 -45.14 -0.80
C ILE A 25 -5.28 -43.67 -0.82
N ILE A 26 -6.58 -43.44 -0.73
CA ILE A 26 -7.16 -42.10 -0.61
C ILE A 26 -7.65 -41.96 0.82
N GLN A 27 -7.08 -41.00 1.55
CA GLN A 27 -7.62 -40.53 2.81
C GLN A 27 -8.47 -39.29 2.52
N GLU A 28 -9.78 -39.43 2.66
CA GLU A 28 -10.69 -38.31 2.44
C GLU A 28 -10.53 -37.25 3.52
N LYS A 29 -10.76 -35.99 3.15
CA LYS A 29 -10.80 -34.86 4.09
C LYS A 29 -12.00 -35.00 5.03
N ALA A 30 -11.95 -34.35 6.20
CA ALA A 30 -13.14 -34.19 7.03
C ALA A 30 -14.25 -33.48 6.24
N SER A 31 -15.44 -34.03 6.30
CA SER A 31 -16.60 -33.41 5.65
C SER A 31 -16.97 -32.10 6.34
N THR A 32 -17.13 -31.04 5.57
CA THR A 32 -17.76 -29.79 5.97
C THR A 32 -19.19 -29.69 5.44
N GLU A 33 -19.72 -30.79 4.92
CA GLU A 33 -21.09 -30.88 4.43
C GLU A 33 -22.09 -30.61 5.56
N GLY A 34 -23.10 -29.78 5.30
CA GLY A 34 -24.11 -29.41 6.29
C GLY A 34 -23.66 -28.38 7.33
N MET A 35 -22.48 -27.78 7.20
CA MET A 35 -22.03 -26.68 8.07
C MET A 35 -22.61 -25.32 7.69
N GLY A 36 -23.26 -25.20 6.55
CA GLY A 36 -23.90 -23.95 6.12
C GLY A 36 -25.13 -23.62 6.96
N ASP A 37 -25.15 -22.40 7.52
CA ASP A 37 -26.32 -21.91 8.23
C ASP A 37 -27.47 -21.61 7.26
N THR A 38 -28.71 -21.71 7.72
CA THR A 38 -29.89 -21.51 6.88
C THR A 38 -30.27 -20.05 6.82
N LYS A 39 -30.28 -19.45 5.63
CA LYS A 39 -30.82 -18.10 5.43
C LYS A 39 -32.36 -18.17 5.61
N LEU A 40 -32.84 -17.35 6.53
CA LEU A 40 -34.26 -17.24 6.84
C LEU A 40 -34.97 -16.29 5.86
N LYS A 41 -36.26 -16.53 5.65
CA LYS A 41 -37.05 -15.67 4.78
C LYS A 41 -37.61 -14.46 5.51
N VAL A 42 -37.29 -13.29 4.97
CA VAL A 42 -37.86 -12.01 5.41
C VAL A 42 -39.09 -11.71 4.54
N LYS A 43 -40.23 -11.47 5.18
CA LYS A 43 -41.49 -11.20 4.51
C LYS A 43 -41.62 -9.76 4.04
N SER A 44 -41.16 -8.81 4.86
CA SER A 44 -41.27 -7.39 4.56
C SER A 44 -40.24 -6.56 5.33
N ALA A 45 -39.91 -5.40 4.77
CA ALA A 45 -39.14 -4.36 5.40
C ALA A 45 -40.00 -3.06 5.50
N GLU A 46 -39.96 -2.36 6.61
CA GLU A 46 -40.69 -1.13 6.85
C GLU A 46 -39.74 -0.07 7.42
N LEU A 47 -39.76 1.14 6.84
CA LEU A 47 -38.99 2.27 7.34
C LEU A 47 -39.75 2.94 8.49
N ILE A 48 -39.27 2.79 9.71
CA ILE A 48 -39.88 3.34 10.92
C ILE A 48 -39.41 4.75 11.17
N GLU A 49 -38.11 5.01 10.96
CA GLU A 49 -37.54 6.35 11.09
C GLU A 49 -36.54 6.58 9.95
N GLY A 50 -36.58 7.78 9.37
CA GLY A 50 -35.69 8.16 8.28
C GLY A 50 -36.44 8.68 7.06
N ASN A 51 -35.74 8.72 5.94
CA ASN A 51 -36.25 9.16 4.65
C ASN A 51 -35.62 8.35 3.51
N VAL A 52 -36.14 8.50 2.30
CA VAL A 52 -35.70 7.73 1.13
C VAL A 52 -35.11 8.69 0.10
N TYR A 53 -33.99 8.30 -0.50
CA TYR A 53 -33.38 9.00 -1.63
C TYR A 53 -33.91 8.41 -2.96
N GLY A 54 -34.68 9.20 -3.69
CA GLY A 54 -35.23 8.77 -4.99
C GLY A 54 -36.13 7.55 -4.85
N ASN A 55 -35.82 6.47 -5.58
CA ASN A 55 -36.55 5.19 -5.58
C ASN A 55 -35.77 4.07 -4.84
N GLN A 56 -34.81 4.46 -3.98
CA GLN A 56 -33.98 3.51 -3.23
C GLN A 56 -34.62 3.24 -1.85
N ASP A 57 -35.80 2.62 -1.85
CA ASP A 57 -36.55 2.32 -0.64
C ASP A 57 -36.07 1.03 0.06
N VAL A 58 -36.62 0.76 1.25
CA VAL A 58 -36.19 -0.35 2.09
C VAL A 58 -36.48 -1.74 1.52
N SER A 59 -37.34 -1.87 0.51
CA SER A 59 -37.57 -3.15 -0.16
C SER A 59 -36.33 -3.68 -0.87
N LYS A 60 -35.40 -2.75 -1.21
CA LYS A 60 -34.10 -3.07 -1.80
C LYS A 60 -33.16 -3.81 -0.87
N THR A 61 -33.43 -3.81 0.43
CA THR A 61 -32.58 -4.50 1.42
C THR A 61 -32.95 -5.97 1.62
N ILE A 62 -33.96 -6.47 0.90
CA ILE A 62 -34.44 -7.87 0.99
C ILE A 62 -34.75 -8.46 -0.38
N ASP A 63 -34.31 -7.84 -1.48
CA ASP A 63 -34.60 -8.27 -2.85
C ASP A 63 -33.61 -9.35 -3.35
N GLY A 64 -32.53 -9.60 -2.62
CA GLY A 64 -31.49 -10.58 -2.95
C GLY A 64 -30.52 -10.10 -4.02
N ASP A 65 -30.58 -8.82 -4.40
CA ASP A 65 -29.67 -8.22 -5.38
C ASP A 65 -28.68 -7.26 -4.67
N TYR A 66 -27.47 -7.75 -4.39
CA TYR A 66 -26.42 -6.97 -3.73
C TYR A 66 -25.96 -5.73 -4.50
N SER A 67 -26.42 -5.54 -5.73
CA SER A 67 -26.14 -4.34 -6.53
C SER A 67 -27.15 -3.21 -6.30
N THR A 68 -28.30 -3.51 -5.72
CA THR A 68 -29.31 -2.53 -5.28
C THR A 68 -29.09 -2.16 -3.82
N ASN A 69 -29.71 -1.08 -3.35
CA ASN A 69 -29.63 -0.68 -1.95
C ASN A 69 -30.74 0.27 -1.55
N TYR A 70 -31.11 0.27 -0.28
CA TYR A 70 -31.74 1.41 0.35
C TYR A 70 -30.74 2.55 0.47
N SER A 71 -31.16 3.79 0.25
CA SER A 71 -30.40 4.98 0.59
C SER A 71 -31.26 6.03 1.27
N SER A 72 -30.74 6.62 2.34
CA SER A 72 -31.36 7.79 2.94
C SER A 72 -31.03 9.05 2.14
N ALA A 73 -31.96 10.00 2.07
CA ALA A 73 -31.64 11.34 1.61
C ALA A 73 -30.94 12.14 2.72
N SER A 74 -30.07 13.08 2.35
CA SER A 74 -29.43 13.99 3.29
C SER A 74 -30.49 14.92 3.97
N LEU A 75 -30.24 15.25 5.24
CA LEU A 75 -31.00 16.29 5.94
C LEU A 75 -30.42 17.72 5.74
N GLY A 76 -29.40 17.84 4.86
CA GLY A 76 -28.71 19.09 4.59
C GLY A 76 -27.21 19.02 4.96
N SER A 77 -26.79 19.84 5.94
CA SER A 77 -25.38 19.84 6.38
C SER A 77 -25.02 18.59 7.17
N PRO A 78 -23.71 18.28 7.34
CA PRO A 78 -23.24 17.24 8.25
C PRO A 78 -23.83 17.36 9.66
N GLU A 79 -23.92 18.57 10.22
CA GLU A 79 -24.45 18.80 11.55
C GLU A 79 -25.95 18.42 11.64
N ALA A 80 -26.73 18.64 10.59
CA ALA A 80 -28.13 18.25 10.54
C ALA A 80 -28.36 16.75 10.49
N ASN A 81 -27.33 15.97 10.09
CA ASN A 81 -27.40 14.51 10.05
C ASN A 81 -26.86 13.85 11.32
N ARG A 82 -25.99 14.53 12.09
CA ARG A 82 -25.42 13.99 13.33
C ARG A 82 -26.50 13.73 14.39
N GLY A 83 -26.36 12.58 15.06
CA GLY A 83 -27.29 12.19 16.14
C GLY A 83 -28.65 11.71 15.64
N HIS A 84 -28.88 11.67 14.32
CA HIS A 84 -30.06 11.04 13.74
C HIS A 84 -29.74 9.61 13.29
N SER A 85 -30.77 8.77 13.28
CA SER A 85 -30.66 7.37 12.86
C SER A 85 -31.67 7.07 11.75
N ILE A 86 -31.45 5.98 11.07
CA ILE A 86 -32.44 5.30 10.25
C ILE A 86 -32.86 4.05 11.00
N ILE A 87 -34.15 3.80 11.11
CA ILE A 87 -34.68 2.60 11.75
C ILE A 87 -35.53 1.83 10.73
N ILE A 88 -35.16 0.58 10.47
CA ILE A 88 -35.89 -0.34 9.59
C ILE A 88 -36.33 -1.55 10.40
N GLU A 89 -37.62 -1.91 10.29
CA GLU A 89 -38.15 -3.15 10.83
C GLU A 89 -38.34 -4.19 9.74
N TYR A 90 -37.82 -5.38 10.02
CA TYR A 90 -37.98 -6.56 9.17
C TYR A 90 -38.92 -7.54 9.85
N THR A 91 -39.95 -8.01 9.13
CA THR A 91 -40.85 -9.04 9.60
C THR A 91 -40.48 -10.37 8.93
N LEU A 92 -40.26 -11.42 9.72
CA LEU A 92 -40.02 -12.75 9.20
C LEU A 92 -41.29 -13.38 8.64
N GLU A 93 -41.15 -14.38 7.74
CA GLU A 93 -42.29 -15.06 7.16
C GLU A 93 -43.08 -15.86 8.24
N GLN A 94 -42.39 -16.38 9.22
CA GLN A 94 -42.87 -17.00 10.46
C GLN A 94 -41.89 -16.78 11.58
N PRO A 95 -42.27 -17.01 12.85
CA PRO A 95 -41.31 -16.94 13.96
C PRO A 95 -40.20 -17.98 13.82
N GLU A 96 -38.96 -17.54 13.92
CA GLU A 96 -37.76 -18.35 13.70
C GLU A 96 -36.72 -18.18 14.81
N ASN A 97 -35.82 -19.14 14.91
CA ASN A 97 -34.66 -19.04 15.78
C ASN A 97 -33.53 -18.37 15.01
N ILE A 98 -33.10 -17.19 15.42
CA ILE A 98 -32.04 -16.43 14.78
C ILE A 98 -30.73 -16.69 15.53
N GLY A 99 -29.73 -17.22 14.82
CA GLY A 99 -28.35 -17.28 15.29
C GLY A 99 -27.64 -15.91 15.10
N TYR A 100 -27.72 -15.36 13.92
CA TYR A 100 -27.12 -14.06 13.59
C TYR A 100 -27.87 -13.35 12.45
N VAL A 101 -27.61 -12.05 12.34
CA VAL A 101 -28.03 -11.22 11.22
C VAL A 101 -26.82 -10.69 10.47
N ARG A 102 -26.97 -10.43 9.17
CA ARG A 102 -25.97 -9.84 8.31
C ARG A 102 -26.49 -8.55 7.70
N LEU A 103 -25.69 -7.50 7.78
CA LEU A 103 -25.94 -6.18 7.16
C LEU A 103 -24.85 -5.94 6.12
N MET A 104 -25.20 -5.66 4.86
CA MET A 104 -24.25 -5.46 3.79
C MET A 104 -24.13 -4.01 3.36
N GLN A 105 -22.90 -3.52 3.31
CA GLN A 105 -22.59 -2.22 2.70
C GLN A 105 -22.95 -2.24 1.22
N ARG A 106 -23.30 -1.05 0.67
CA ARG A 106 -23.49 -0.92 -0.77
C ARG A 106 -22.27 -1.39 -1.57
N SER A 107 -22.49 -1.95 -2.75
CA SER A 107 -21.46 -2.58 -3.56
C SER A 107 -20.56 -1.60 -4.33
N ASN A 108 -21.01 -0.38 -4.59
CA ASN A 108 -20.23 0.61 -5.32
C ASN A 108 -19.29 1.42 -4.39
N ASN A 109 -18.24 2.02 -4.97
CA ASN A 109 -17.20 2.76 -4.24
C ASN A 109 -17.62 4.16 -3.77
N ASP A 110 -18.90 4.45 -3.64
CA ASP A 110 -19.34 5.74 -3.09
C ASP A 110 -19.17 5.75 -1.56
N LYS A 111 -18.00 6.18 -1.13
CA LYS A 111 -17.63 6.28 0.29
C LYS A 111 -18.59 7.15 1.12
N ASN A 112 -19.34 8.05 0.46
CA ASN A 112 -20.22 9.00 1.14
C ASN A 112 -21.53 8.38 1.65
N SER A 113 -21.77 7.11 1.41
CA SER A 113 -23.02 6.43 1.80
C SER A 113 -22.80 5.15 2.60
N LEU A 114 -21.57 4.85 3.02
CA LEU A 114 -21.28 3.68 3.84
C LEU A 114 -21.73 3.95 5.28
N PHE A 115 -22.43 3.00 5.91
CA PHE A 115 -22.77 3.12 7.33
C PHE A 115 -21.58 2.70 8.21
N ALA A 116 -21.48 3.35 9.39
CA ALA A 116 -20.36 3.13 10.30
C ALA A 116 -20.75 2.36 11.57
N SER A 117 -21.95 2.61 12.08
CA SER A 117 -22.43 2.02 13.33
C SER A 117 -23.94 1.94 13.36
N GLY A 118 -24.45 1.21 14.33
CA GLY A 118 -25.86 1.04 14.58
C GLY A 118 -26.14 -0.01 15.65
N GLY A 119 -27.34 -0.55 15.63
CA GLY A 119 -27.75 -1.60 16.54
C GLY A 119 -28.87 -2.47 15.99
N VAL A 120 -29.01 -3.65 16.56
CA VAL A 120 -30.04 -4.63 16.22
C VAL A 120 -30.81 -5.01 17.47
N SER A 121 -32.14 -4.98 17.40
CA SER A 121 -33.05 -5.53 18.41
C SER A 121 -33.99 -6.55 17.78
N VAL A 122 -34.46 -7.50 18.56
CA VAL A 122 -35.43 -8.49 18.11
C VAL A 122 -36.70 -8.45 18.95
N LEU A 123 -37.80 -8.80 18.31
CA LEU A 123 -39.12 -8.97 18.96
C LEU A 123 -39.53 -10.44 18.80
N LYS A 124 -39.77 -11.12 19.93
CA LYS A 124 -40.23 -12.50 19.92
C LYS A 124 -41.71 -12.60 19.67
N GLU A 125 -42.14 -13.77 19.21
CA GLU A 125 -43.56 -14.08 19.01
C GLU A 125 -44.33 -13.90 20.29
N GLY A 126 -45.46 -13.17 20.18
CA GLY A 126 -46.36 -12.86 21.32
C GLY A 126 -45.82 -11.82 22.30
N GLU A 127 -44.62 -11.33 22.15
CA GLU A 127 -44.09 -10.21 22.96
C GLU A 127 -44.39 -8.85 22.32
N THR A 128 -44.45 -7.80 23.15
CA THR A 128 -44.64 -6.41 22.76
C THR A 128 -43.40 -5.56 23.01
N THR A 129 -42.43 -6.08 23.74
CA THR A 129 -41.21 -5.38 24.13
C THR A 129 -40.02 -5.95 23.37
N TRP A 130 -39.28 -5.05 22.73
CA TRP A 130 -38.02 -5.39 22.06
C TRP A 130 -36.96 -5.77 23.10
N ASN A 131 -36.08 -6.73 22.76
CA ASN A 131 -34.93 -7.02 23.60
C ASN A 131 -33.95 -5.83 23.64
N GLU A 132 -32.95 -5.90 24.53
CA GLU A 132 -31.85 -4.95 24.56
C GLU A 132 -31.12 -4.92 23.20
N GLU A 133 -30.81 -3.72 22.74
CA GLU A 133 -30.14 -3.51 21.47
C GLU A 133 -28.69 -4.01 21.52
N ILE A 134 -28.29 -4.77 20.51
CA ILE A 134 -26.93 -5.22 20.30
C ILE A 134 -26.27 -4.25 19.33
N GLY A 135 -25.32 -3.43 19.81
CA GLY A 135 -24.60 -2.47 18.98
C GLY A 135 -23.62 -3.13 18.01
N PHE A 136 -23.36 -2.48 16.88
CA PHE A 136 -22.33 -2.88 15.93
C PHE A 136 -21.54 -1.68 15.39
N VAL A 137 -20.33 -1.97 14.91
CA VAL A 137 -19.52 -1.11 14.07
C VAL A 137 -19.22 -1.81 12.74
N ALA A 138 -19.10 -1.04 11.67
CA ALA A 138 -18.99 -1.56 10.31
C ALA A 138 -17.69 -1.09 9.63
N ALA A 139 -17.06 -1.99 8.88
CA ALA A 139 -15.96 -1.62 7.99
C ALA A 139 -16.46 -0.65 6.92
N GLN A 140 -15.77 0.49 6.77
CA GLN A 140 -16.08 1.53 5.77
C GLN A 140 -15.55 1.12 4.39
N MET A 141 -16.08 0.00 3.88
CA MET A 141 -15.67 -0.60 2.60
C MET A 141 -16.89 -1.06 1.82
N ALA A 142 -16.94 -0.72 0.54
CA ALA A 142 -18.01 -1.15 -0.37
C ALA A 142 -18.11 -2.68 -0.41
N GLY A 143 -19.33 -3.20 -0.27
CA GLY A 143 -19.62 -4.63 -0.29
C GLY A 143 -19.19 -5.40 0.97
N ALA A 144 -18.64 -4.73 1.99
CA ALA A 144 -18.35 -5.37 3.27
C ALA A 144 -19.65 -5.73 4.01
N ALA A 145 -19.61 -6.81 4.79
CA ALA A 145 -20.73 -7.24 5.62
C ALA A 145 -20.42 -7.05 7.10
N VAL A 146 -21.45 -6.81 7.90
CA VAL A 146 -21.43 -6.90 9.35
C VAL A 146 -22.27 -8.09 9.76
N ASP A 147 -21.66 -9.08 10.39
CA ASP A 147 -22.35 -10.22 10.99
C ASP A 147 -22.50 -10.00 12.50
N LEU A 148 -23.73 -10.04 12.99
CA LEU A 148 -24.03 -9.77 14.39
C LEU A 148 -24.76 -10.97 15.02
N SER A 149 -24.14 -11.59 16.04
CA SER A 149 -24.76 -12.69 16.78
C SER A 149 -25.94 -12.21 17.59
N VAL A 150 -27.10 -12.83 17.36
CA VAL A 150 -28.37 -12.49 18.02
C VAL A 150 -28.76 -13.57 19.03
N ASN A 151 -28.59 -14.83 18.68
CA ASN A 151 -28.86 -16.01 19.54
C ASN A 151 -30.24 -15.96 20.22
N SER A 152 -31.29 -15.68 19.46
CA SER A 152 -32.65 -15.52 19.99
C SER A 152 -33.62 -16.52 19.39
N LEU A 153 -34.52 -17.05 20.20
CA LEU A 153 -35.52 -18.04 19.82
C LEU A 153 -36.88 -17.37 19.52
N GLN A 154 -37.63 -17.96 18.56
CA GLN A 154 -38.99 -17.57 18.22
C GLN A 154 -39.14 -16.05 17.91
N VAL A 155 -38.22 -15.54 17.11
CA VAL A 155 -38.21 -14.13 16.70
C VAL A 155 -39.22 -13.93 15.56
N SER A 156 -40.11 -12.96 15.69
CA SER A 156 -41.07 -12.56 14.67
C SER A 156 -40.63 -11.33 13.90
N LYS A 157 -39.87 -10.40 14.55
CA LYS A 157 -39.37 -9.17 13.92
C LYS A 157 -37.95 -8.86 14.35
N VAL A 158 -37.22 -8.19 13.44
CA VAL A 158 -35.90 -7.63 13.68
C VAL A 158 -35.95 -6.15 13.39
N ARG A 159 -35.42 -5.33 14.30
CA ARG A 159 -35.24 -3.88 14.08
C ARG A 159 -33.76 -3.59 13.93
N VAL A 160 -33.42 -2.88 12.87
CA VAL A 160 -32.08 -2.40 12.59
C VAL A 160 -32.08 -0.88 12.68
N ARG A 161 -31.23 -0.36 13.55
CA ARG A 161 -30.90 1.06 13.65
C ARG A 161 -29.54 1.29 12.99
N ILE A 162 -29.45 2.27 12.09
CA ILE A 162 -28.21 2.69 11.45
C ILE A 162 -27.99 4.17 11.80
N ASP A 163 -26.85 4.50 12.35
CA ASP A 163 -26.48 5.87 12.65
C ASP A 163 -26.19 6.64 11.37
N ARG A 164 -26.83 7.79 11.15
CA ARG A 164 -26.60 8.61 9.95
C ARG A 164 -25.19 9.11 9.89
N MET A 165 -24.69 9.59 11.03
CA MET A 165 -23.33 10.08 11.15
C MET A 165 -22.79 9.78 12.52
N THR A 166 -21.54 9.31 12.56
CA THR A 166 -20.74 9.19 13.76
C THR A 166 -19.65 10.27 13.81
N PRO A 167 -19.13 10.64 15.01
CA PRO A 167 -18.03 11.57 15.09
C PRO A 167 -16.86 11.16 14.18
N GLY A 168 -16.38 12.10 13.37
CA GLY A 168 -15.28 11.86 12.43
C GLY A 168 -15.65 11.20 11.10
N ILE A 169 -16.95 10.96 10.84
CA ILE A 169 -17.43 10.51 9.52
C ILE A 169 -18.41 11.57 9.01
N ASP A 170 -18.10 12.16 7.86
CA ASP A 170 -18.88 13.24 7.25
C ASP A 170 -19.85 12.75 6.15
N ASN A 171 -20.26 11.48 6.22
CA ASN A 171 -21.27 10.93 5.33
C ASN A 171 -22.65 11.52 5.71
N VAL A 172 -23.29 12.16 4.74
CA VAL A 172 -24.64 12.73 4.95
C VAL A 172 -25.77 11.78 4.57
N ASN A 173 -25.45 10.73 3.83
CA ASN A 173 -26.35 9.66 3.43
C ASN A 173 -25.84 8.33 3.98
N VAL A 174 -26.74 7.40 4.27
CA VAL A 174 -26.39 6.02 4.56
C VAL A 174 -27.14 5.08 3.61
N ALA A 175 -26.49 4.02 3.19
CA ALA A 175 -27.06 3.01 2.31
C ALA A 175 -26.84 1.62 2.90
N LEU A 176 -27.85 0.78 2.79
CA LEU A 176 -27.82 -0.64 3.15
C LEU A 176 -28.18 -1.45 1.91
N ALA A 177 -27.25 -2.29 1.44
CA ALA A 177 -27.50 -3.11 0.25
C ALA A 177 -28.42 -4.28 0.58
N GLU A 178 -28.12 -5.04 1.64
CA GLU A 178 -28.91 -6.23 1.97
C GLU A 178 -28.94 -6.47 3.47
N PHE A 179 -30.08 -6.97 3.95
CA PHE A 179 -30.31 -7.48 5.29
C PHE A 179 -30.66 -8.95 5.23
N GLU A 180 -29.95 -9.77 5.97
CA GLU A 180 -30.15 -11.21 6.01
C GLU A 180 -30.23 -11.72 7.44
N CYS A 181 -31.08 -12.72 7.69
CA CYS A 181 -31.17 -13.46 8.95
C CYS A 181 -30.75 -14.90 8.73
N TYR A 182 -30.07 -15.47 9.70
CA TYR A 182 -29.58 -16.85 9.63
C TYR A 182 -29.91 -17.64 10.89
N GLN A 183 -30.36 -18.87 10.70
CA GLN A 183 -30.45 -19.89 11.73
C GLN A 183 -29.20 -20.76 11.67
N TYR A 184 -28.60 -21.08 12.81
CA TYR A 184 -27.50 -22.01 12.88
C TYR A 184 -27.94 -23.41 12.46
N SER A 185 -27.11 -24.08 11.67
CA SER A 185 -27.29 -25.50 11.36
C SER A 185 -27.11 -26.37 12.62
N ASP A 186 -27.58 -27.60 12.57
CA ASP A 186 -27.37 -28.54 13.66
C ASP A 186 -25.87 -28.75 13.92
N ASN A 187 -25.06 -28.79 12.84
CA ASN A 187 -23.61 -28.90 12.95
C ASN A 187 -22.99 -27.68 13.66
N THR A 188 -23.46 -26.47 13.37
CA THR A 188 -23.00 -25.24 14.07
C THR A 188 -23.36 -25.33 15.55
N ASN A 189 -24.57 -25.75 15.90
CA ASN A 189 -24.99 -25.94 17.29
C ASN A 189 -24.14 -26.98 18.00
N ASP A 190 -23.86 -28.11 17.37
CA ASP A 190 -23.00 -29.17 17.93
C ASP A 190 -21.55 -28.71 18.14
N ILE A 191 -21.03 -27.82 17.27
CA ILE A 191 -19.73 -27.19 17.47
C ILE A 191 -19.77 -26.29 18.72
N LEU A 192 -20.81 -25.46 18.87
CA LEU A 192 -20.95 -24.57 20.03
C LEU A 192 -21.09 -25.38 21.35
N GLU A 193 -21.82 -26.50 21.37
CA GLU A 193 -21.90 -27.38 22.51
C GLU A 193 -20.54 -27.99 22.89
N ALA A 194 -19.66 -28.21 21.93
CA ALA A 194 -18.34 -28.79 22.19
C ALA A 194 -17.37 -27.82 22.88
N GLN A 195 -17.68 -26.49 22.97
CA GLN A 195 -16.86 -25.53 23.69
C GLN A 195 -16.57 -25.94 25.14
N LYS A 196 -17.47 -26.69 25.77
CA LYS A 196 -17.29 -27.19 27.14
C LYS A 196 -15.98 -27.98 27.36
N PHE A 197 -15.39 -28.56 26.30
CA PHE A 197 -14.13 -29.28 26.33
C PHE A 197 -12.88 -28.41 26.20
N PHE A 198 -13.04 -27.19 25.72
CA PHE A 198 -11.94 -26.25 25.43
C PHE A 198 -11.81 -25.20 26.53
N THR A 199 -10.61 -24.61 26.66
CA THR A 199 -10.32 -23.58 27.65
C THR A 199 -11.11 -22.30 27.43
N ASP A 200 -11.31 -21.93 26.15
CA ASP A 200 -11.95 -20.70 25.72
C ASP A 200 -12.62 -20.83 24.33
N GLU A 201 -13.13 -19.72 23.82
CA GLU A 201 -13.85 -19.63 22.56
C GLU A 201 -12.99 -19.86 21.32
N THR A 202 -11.66 -19.89 21.44
CA THR A 202 -10.77 -20.12 20.31
C THR A 202 -10.64 -21.57 19.91
N TYR A 203 -11.07 -22.52 20.77
CA TYR A 203 -10.88 -23.95 20.55
C TYR A 203 -9.43 -24.36 20.32
N SER A 204 -8.48 -23.54 20.80
CA SER A 204 -7.06 -23.77 20.56
C SER A 204 -6.41 -24.64 21.61
N GLU A 205 -7.04 -24.86 22.78
CA GLU A 205 -6.54 -25.66 23.89
C GLU A 205 -7.67 -26.41 24.57
N LEU A 206 -7.35 -27.64 25.02
CA LEU A 206 -8.29 -28.46 25.82
C LEU A 206 -8.15 -28.14 27.30
N LYS A 207 -9.25 -28.26 28.04
CA LYS A 207 -9.22 -28.27 29.51
C LYS A 207 -8.45 -29.49 29.99
N GLY A 208 -7.70 -29.34 31.07
CA GLY A 208 -6.86 -30.40 31.63
C GLY A 208 -7.63 -31.65 32.12
N THR A 209 -8.96 -31.56 32.18
CA THR A 209 -9.85 -32.68 32.55
C THR A 209 -10.28 -33.54 31.36
N VAL A 210 -9.95 -33.14 30.15
CA VAL A 210 -10.38 -33.84 28.92
C VAL A 210 -9.57 -35.10 28.70
N THR A 211 -10.27 -36.21 28.42
CA THR A 211 -9.69 -37.52 28.15
C THR A 211 -10.18 -38.04 26.80
N SER A 212 -9.53 -39.09 26.29
CA SER A 212 -9.99 -39.75 25.04
C SER A 212 -11.42 -40.30 25.15
N GLU A 213 -11.88 -40.62 26.34
CA GLU A 213 -13.26 -41.09 26.58
C GLU A 213 -14.24 -39.91 26.48
N SER A 214 -13.93 -38.76 27.13
CA SER A 214 -14.82 -37.61 27.08
C SER A 214 -14.94 -37.01 25.70
N LEU A 215 -13.93 -37.16 24.81
CA LEU A 215 -14.01 -36.70 23.44
C LEU A 215 -15.10 -37.37 22.59
N LYS A 216 -15.53 -38.61 23.01
CA LYS A 216 -16.60 -39.31 22.29
C LYS A 216 -17.97 -38.63 22.37
N GLU A 217 -18.13 -37.67 23.28
CA GLU A 217 -19.34 -36.84 23.36
C GLU A 217 -19.40 -35.77 22.27
N ILE A 218 -18.27 -35.49 21.61
CA ILE A 218 -18.23 -34.50 20.54
C ILE A 218 -18.90 -35.09 19.28
N LYS A 219 -20.01 -34.52 18.86
CA LYS A 219 -20.84 -35.03 17.80
C LYS A 219 -20.27 -34.72 16.38
N THR A 220 -19.64 -33.55 16.22
CA THR A 220 -19.05 -33.15 14.95
C THR A 220 -17.68 -33.76 14.72
N ALA A 221 -17.52 -34.48 13.60
CA ALA A 221 -16.28 -35.19 13.29
C ALA A 221 -15.05 -34.25 13.23
N VAL A 222 -15.26 -33.04 12.75
CA VAL A 222 -14.20 -32.03 12.61
C VAL A 222 -13.67 -31.53 13.96
N ILE A 223 -14.56 -31.24 14.91
CA ILE A 223 -14.18 -30.80 16.27
C ILE A 223 -13.64 -31.98 17.11
N TYR A 224 -14.22 -33.17 16.97
CA TYR A 224 -13.65 -34.39 17.55
C TYR A 224 -12.19 -34.57 17.13
N GLN A 225 -11.89 -34.41 15.87
CA GLN A 225 -10.54 -34.59 15.40
C GLN A 225 -9.60 -33.46 15.84
N LEU A 226 -10.05 -32.20 15.82
CA LEU A 226 -9.30 -31.08 16.38
C LEU A 226 -8.91 -31.39 17.83
N ALA A 227 -9.90 -31.75 18.63
CA ALA A 227 -9.69 -32.09 20.06
C ALA A 227 -8.76 -33.29 20.22
N LYS A 228 -8.89 -34.32 19.39
CA LYS A 228 -8.01 -35.48 19.40
C LYS A 228 -6.56 -35.13 19.07
N GLU A 229 -6.33 -34.33 18.01
CA GLU A 229 -4.98 -33.90 17.67
C GLU A 229 -4.36 -33.01 18.74
N LEU A 230 -5.16 -32.14 19.37
CA LEU A 230 -4.72 -31.35 20.52
C LEU A 230 -4.33 -32.25 21.71
N LEU A 231 -5.17 -33.26 22.06
CA LEU A 231 -4.91 -34.20 23.14
C LEU A 231 -3.65 -35.03 22.91
N GLU A 232 -3.40 -35.43 21.65
CA GLU A 232 -2.24 -36.19 21.22
C GLU A 232 -0.97 -35.31 20.97
N GLY A 233 -1.06 -34.01 21.13
CA GLY A 233 0.04 -33.07 20.85
C GLY A 233 0.47 -33.02 19.36
N LYS A 234 -0.42 -33.40 18.46
CA LYS A 234 -0.17 -33.46 17.00
C LYS A 234 -0.69 -32.27 16.22
N TYR A 235 -1.53 -31.44 16.85
CA TYR A 235 -2.11 -30.29 16.20
C TYR A 235 -1.07 -29.19 16.02
N ASP A 236 -0.80 -28.81 14.76
CA ASP A 236 0.13 -27.74 14.44
C ASP A 236 -0.57 -26.38 14.47
N LYS A 237 -0.41 -25.66 15.58
CA LYS A 237 -1.01 -24.33 15.79
C LYS A 237 -0.32 -23.21 15.00
N LYS A 238 0.91 -23.42 14.53
CA LYS A 238 1.70 -22.36 13.87
C LYS A 238 0.93 -21.81 12.69
N PHE A 239 0.74 -20.48 12.61
CA PHE A 239 -0.09 -19.73 11.66
C PHE A 239 -1.61 -19.98 11.77
N ARG A 240 -2.06 -21.09 12.39
CA ARG A 240 -3.50 -21.30 12.60
C ARG A 240 -4.06 -20.47 13.73
N PHE A 241 -3.31 -20.31 14.80
CA PHE A 241 -3.67 -19.48 15.94
C PHE A 241 -2.71 -18.31 16.05
N SER A 242 -3.26 -17.09 16.12
CA SER A 242 -2.48 -15.86 16.30
C SER A 242 -3.29 -14.79 17.01
N THR A 243 -2.58 -13.98 17.80
CA THR A 243 -3.09 -12.73 18.34
C THR A 243 -2.85 -11.62 17.32
N TYR A 244 -3.89 -10.82 17.04
CA TYR A 244 -3.83 -9.67 16.14
C TYR A 244 -4.05 -8.40 16.95
N HIS A 245 -3.22 -7.40 16.64
CA HIS A 245 -3.31 -6.05 17.18
C HIS A 245 -4.03 -5.14 16.19
N SER A 246 -4.81 -4.20 16.71
CA SER A 246 -5.39 -3.17 15.88
C SER A 246 -4.32 -2.19 15.41
N CYS A 247 -4.54 -1.57 14.27
CA CYS A 247 -3.69 -0.48 13.77
C CYS A 247 -4.56 0.59 13.11
N LYS A 248 -4.01 1.80 12.97
CA LYS A 248 -4.71 2.90 12.29
C LYS A 248 -5.04 2.54 10.84
N SER A 249 -6.22 2.90 10.40
CA SER A 249 -6.70 2.61 9.04
C SER A 249 -5.72 3.13 7.97
N PRO A 250 -5.35 2.29 6.98
CA PRO A 250 -4.52 2.72 5.86
C PRO A 250 -5.09 3.92 5.08
N GLU A 251 -6.42 4.04 5.01
CA GLU A 251 -7.09 5.17 4.35
C GLU A 251 -6.89 6.47 5.12
N ILE A 252 -7.06 6.43 6.44
CA ILE A 252 -6.85 7.59 7.31
C ILE A 252 -5.38 8.05 7.24
N VAL A 253 -4.45 7.11 7.31
CA VAL A 253 -3.02 7.41 7.14
C VAL A 253 -2.74 8.07 5.79
N ALA A 254 -3.35 7.56 4.71
CA ALA A 254 -3.18 8.15 3.39
C ALA A 254 -3.78 9.57 3.29
N GLU A 255 -4.92 9.81 3.93
CA GLU A 255 -5.53 11.15 4.00
C GLU A 255 -4.69 12.13 4.80
N GLU A 256 -4.19 11.74 5.98
CA GLU A 256 -3.34 12.58 6.83
C GLU A 256 -2.02 12.95 6.13
N LEU A 257 -1.43 12.03 5.39
CA LEU A 257 -0.20 12.25 4.63
C LEU A 257 -0.45 12.85 3.25
N THR A 258 -1.70 13.06 2.86
CA THR A 258 -2.11 13.56 1.53
C THR A 258 -1.51 12.75 0.38
N ILE A 259 -1.35 11.45 0.57
CA ILE A 259 -0.87 10.50 -0.45
C ILE A 259 -2.04 9.72 -1.08
N GLY A 260 -1.76 8.88 -2.09
CA GLY A 260 -2.80 8.16 -2.81
C GLY A 260 -3.54 7.13 -1.95
N SER A 261 -2.83 6.15 -1.43
CA SER A 261 -3.38 5.08 -0.58
C SER A 261 -2.25 4.30 0.10
N ARG A 262 -2.63 3.40 1.02
CA ARG A 262 -1.74 2.45 1.69
C ARG A 262 -2.29 1.03 1.56
N SER A 263 -1.44 0.05 1.81
CA SER A 263 -1.82 -1.36 1.77
C SER A 263 -2.87 -1.71 2.81
N ILE A 264 -3.80 -2.55 2.42
CA ILE A 264 -4.82 -3.14 3.27
C ILE A 264 -4.47 -4.56 3.74
N TYR A 265 -3.21 -5.00 3.55
CA TYR A 265 -2.77 -6.39 3.74
C TYR A 265 -1.68 -6.55 4.81
N ASP A 266 -1.61 -5.66 5.78
CA ASP A 266 -0.53 -5.59 6.78
C ASP A 266 -0.49 -6.76 7.79
N ASN A 267 -1.61 -7.49 7.99
CA ASN A 267 -1.73 -8.58 8.95
C ASN A 267 -2.00 -9.91 8.24
N PRO A 268 -1.01 -10.55 7.60
CA PRO A 268 -1.19 -11.86 6.97
C PRO A 268 -1.52 -12.93 8.02
N THR A 269 -2.40 -13.85 7.64
CA THR A 269 -2.72 -15.01 8.49
C THR A 269 -1.73 -16.17 8.30
N GLY A 270 -1.04 -16.21 7.17
CA GLY A 270 -0.25 -17.36 6.75
C GLY A 270 -1.11 -18.53 6.27
N ILE A 271 -2.42 -18.33 6.13
CA ILE A 271 -3.36 -19.33 5.64
C ILE A 271 -3.80 -18.97 4.22
N TYR A 272 -3.70 -19.95 3.34
CA TYR A 272 -4.29 -19.89 2.01
C TYR A 272 -5.67 -20.56 2.04
N PHE A 273 -6.67 -19.85 1.59
CA PHE A 273 -8.06 -20.29 1.50
C PHE A 273 -8.38 -20.74 0.08
N THR A 274 -9.21 -21.78 -0.04
CA THR A 274 -9.68 -22.29 -1.33
C THR A 274 -11.12 -21.87 -1.55
N GLN A 275 -11.43 -21.36 -2.74
CA GLN A 275 -12.80 -20.97 -3.11
C GLN A 275 -13.79 -22.11 -2.86
N GLY A 276 -14.92 -21.81 -2.23
CA GLY A 276 -16.02 -22.73 -1.98
C GLY A 276 -15.74 -23.77 -0.87
N GLU A 277 -14.54 -23.79 -0.25
CA GLU A 277 -14.27 -24.70 0.89
C GLU A 277 -14.62 -24.00 2.19
N PRO A 278 -15.61 -24.48 2.96
CA PRO A 278 -15.95 -23.91 4.26
C PRO A 278 -14.79 -23.96 5.24
N VAL A 279 -14.63 -22.89 6.03
CA VAL A 279 -13.58 -22.75 7.04
C VAL A 279 -14.22 -22.37 8.38
N LEU A 280 -13.81 -23.03 9.46
CA LEU A 280 -14.17 -22.63 10.81
C LEU A 280 -13.13 -21.61 11.32
N VAL A 281 -13.62 -20.47 11.75
CA VAL A 281 -12.79 -19.39 12.32
C VAL A 281 -13.35 -19.04 13.69
N PHE A 282 -12.54 -19.25 14.72
CA PHE A 282 -12.90 -18.89 16.09
C PHE A 282 -12.21 -17.58 16.46
N VAL A 283 -12.98 -16.66 17.00
CA VAL A 283 -12.53 -15.29 17.33
C VAL A 283 -12.82 -14.98 18.78
N MET A 284 -11.80 -14.55 19.53
CA MET A 284 -11.94 -14.13 20.92
C MET A 284 -11.30 -12.76 21.13
N TYR A 285 -12.11 -11.76 21.45
CA TYR A 285 -11.61 -10.45 21.87
C TYR A 285 -11.10 -10.52 23.31
N LYS A 286 -9.94 -9.92 23.58
CA LYS A 286 -9.37 -9.86 24.94
C LYS A 286 -10.04 -8.81 25.83
N GLY A 287 -10.95 -8.04 25.29
CA GLY A 287 -11.73 -7.01 25.96
C GLY A 287 -12.88 -6.54 25.10
N ALA A 288 -13.61 -5.53 25.51
CA ALA A 288 -14.61 -4.91 24.68
C ALA A 288 -13.93 -4.18 23.48
N SER A 289 -14.46 -4.36 22.30
CA SER A 289 -13.98 -3.70 21.08
C SER A 289 -15.09 -2.98 20.36
N ASN A 290 -14.78 -1.79 19.83
CA ASN A 290 -15.63 -1.01 18.92
C ASN A 290 -15.04 -0.95 17.50
N THR A 291 -14.07 -1.78 17.20
CA THR A 291 -13.36 -1.79 15.91
C THR A 291 -13.84 -2.94 15.05
N PRO A 292 -14.26 -2.70 13.81
CA PRO A 292 -14.65 -3.75 12.88
C PRO A 292 -13.50 -4.73 12.64
N LEU A 293 -13.82 -6.02 12.62
CA LEU A 293 -12.89 -7.09 12.31
C LEU A 293 -13.31 -7.78 11.02
N SER A 294 -12.39 -7.93 10.07
CA SER A 294 -12.66 -8.60 8.81
C SER A 294 -11.48 -9.47 8.38
N LEU A 295 -11.78 -10.48 7.57
CA LEU A 295 -10.82 -11.30 6.83
C LEU A 295 -10.89 -10.93 5.35
N ALA A 296 -9.80 -10.38 4.82
CA ALA A 296 -9.64 -10.23 3.38
C ALA A 296 -8.94 -11.47 2.81
N ILE A 297 -9.46 -12.04 1.75
CA ILE A 297 -8.84 -13.13 0.99
C ILE A 297 -8.47 -12.59 -0.36
N ALA A 298 -7.17 -12.58 -0.69
CA ALA A 298 -6.67 -11.95 -1.91
C ALA A 298 -5.74 -12.87 -2.71
N ASP A 299 -5.91 -12.84 -4.03
CA ASP A 299 -5.05 -13.56 -4.97
C ASP A 299 -4.51 -12.61 -6.05
N TYR A 300 -3.24 -12.25 -5.92
CA TYR A 300 -2.56 -11.37 -6.88
C TYR A 300 -2.15 -12.05 -8.18
N ARG A 301 -2.18 -13.38 -8.26
CA ARG A 301 -1.87 -14.14 -9.48
C ARG A 301 -2.89 -13.90 -10.59
N GLU A 302 -4.14 -13.61 -10.22
CA GLU A 302 -5.28 -13.47 -11.13
C GLU A 302 -5.84 -12.03 -11.14
N GLY A 303 -4.96 -11.03 -11.16
CA GLY A 303 -5.39 -9.63 -11.26
C GLY A 303 -5.98 -9.04 -9.99
N GLY A 304 -5.65 -9.61 -8.82
CA GLY A 304 -6.03 -9.02 -7.53
C GLY A 304 -7.48 -9.31 -7.13
N LYS A 305 -8.05 -10.45 -7.51
CA LYS A 305 -9.35 -10.89 -6.98
C LYS A 305 -9.31 -10.91 -5.47
N LYS A 306 -10.27 -10.25 -4.84
CA LYS A 306 -10.39 -10.21 -3.38
C LYS A 306 -11.85 -10.36 -2.95
N SER A 307 -12.02 -10.97 -1.78
CA SER A 307 -13.25 -10.88 -1.00
C SER A 307 -12.93 -10.44 0.41
N VAL A 308 -13.87 -9.75 1.05
CA VAL A 308 -13.75 -9.31 2.44
C VAL A 308 -14.94 -9.87 3.20
N ILE A 309 -14.68 -10.56 4.30
CA ILE A 309 -15.67 -11.23 5.13
C ILE A 309 -15.57 -10.67 6.53
N SER A 310 -16.67 -10.13 7.05
CA SER A 310 -16.75 -9.70 8.44
C SER A 310 -16.62 -10.89 9.39
N LEU A 311 -15.86 -10.70 10.47
CA LEU A 311 -15.72 -11.69 11.55
C LEU A 311 -16.36 -11.13 12.82
N ARG A 312 -17.13 -11.98 13.50
CA ARG A 312 -17.71 -11.70 14.82
C ARG A 312 -17.01 -12.53 15.92
N GLY A 313 -17.16 -12.12 17.17
CA GLY A 313 -16.72 -12.92 18.30
C GLY A 313 -17.36 -14.32 18.30
N GLY A 314 -16.61 -15.33 18.76
CA GLY A 314 -17.00 -16.73 18.73
C GLY A 314 -16.81 -17.41 17.38
N LEU A 315 -17.69 -18.36 17.06
CA LEU A 315 -17.60 -19.17 15.85
C LEU A 315 -18.09 -18.41 14.60
N ASN A 316 -17.27 -18.43 13.56
CA ASN A 316 -17.61 -18.03 12.21
C ASN A 316 -17.43 -19.23 11.27
N VAL A 317 -18.48 -19.56 10.49
CA VAL A 317 -18.40 -20.53 9.40
C VAL A 317 -18.37 -19.73 8.11
N ILE A 318 -17.22 -19.67 7.45
CA ILE A 318 -17.03 -18.86 6.26
C ILE A 318 -16.83 -19.76 5.02
N THR A 319 -17.39 -19.36 3.89
CA THR A 319 -17.13 -20.00 2.59
C THR A 319 -16.49 -18.95 1.67
N PRO A 320 -15.17 -19.07 1.38
CA PRO A 320 -14.48 -18.10 0.55
C PRO A 320 -15.08 -17.98 -0.85
N ALA A 321 -15.34 -16.76 -1.29
CA ALA A 321 -15.83 -16.48 -2.65
C ALA A 321 -14.73 -16.59 -3.72
N ASN A 322 -13.45 -16.47 -3.31
CA ASN A 322 -12.26 -16.66 -4.13
C ASN A 322 -11.18 -17.40 -3.34
N SER A 323 -10.25 -18.03 -4.04
CA SER A 323 -9.04 -18.56 -3.44
C SER A 323 -8.02 -17.44 -3.20
N GLY A 324 -7.14 -17.57 -2.20
CA GLY A 324 -6.06 -16.62 -1.92
C GLY A 324 -5.51 -16.68 -0.51
N ASN A 325 -4.51 -15.85 -0.23
CA ASN A 325 -3.97 -15.66 1.10
C ASN A 325 -4.92 -14.79 1.95
N GLY A 326 -5.01 -15.11 3.22
CA GLY A 326 -5.85 -14.36 4.17
C GLY A 326 -5.10 -13.26 4.90
N TYR A 327 -5.78 -12.13 5.12
CA TYR A 327 -5.26 -10.95 5.81
C TYR A 327 -6.32 -10.42 6.79
N ILE A 328 -5.93 -10.16 8.02
CA ILE A 328 -6.83 -9.59 9.02
C ILE A 328 -6.85 -8.06 8.89
N GLN A 329 -8.05 -7.52 8.76
CA GLN A 329 -8.32 -6.09 8.77
C GLN A 329 -8.96 -5.74 10.12
N TYR A 330 -8.16 -5.11 10.98
CA TYR A 330 -8.56 -4.67 12.31
C TYR A 330 -8.07 -3.25 12.52
N TRP A 331 -8.84 -2.27 11.98
CA TRP A 331 -8.41 -0.91 11.78
C TRP A 331 -9.15 0.08 12.66
N THR A 332 -8.40 0.79 13.48
CA THR A 332 -8.87 1.91 14.29
C THR A 332 -8.89 3.22 13.49
N ARG A 333 -9.55 4.22 14.01
CA ARG A 333 -9.60 5.55 13.41
C ARG A 333 -8.42 6.44 13.83
N ASP A 334 -7.80 6.13 14.94
CA ASP A 334 -6.70 6.88 15.55
C ASP A 334 -5.59 5.93 16.03
N ASP A 335 -4.57 6.50 16.62
CA ASP A 335 -3.40 5.76 17.12
C ASP A 335 -3.58 5.18 18.52
N ALA A 336 -4.77 5.35 19.14
CA ALA A 336 -5.04 4.81 20.49
C ALA A 336 -5.10 3.27 20.51
N GLY A 337 -5.43 2.69 19.35
CA GLY A 337 -5.58 1.24 19.24
C GLY A 337 -6.90 0.75 19.87
N ASP A 338 -7.07 -0.56 19.86
CA ASP A 338 -8.19 -1.29 20.48
C ASP A 338 -7.66 -2.57 21.14
N THR A 339 -8.54 -3.31 21.84
CA THR A 339 -8.17 -4.57 22.47
C THR A 339 -7.63 -5.58 21.44
N ASP A 340 -6.74 -6.45 21.87
CA ASP A 340 -6.25 -7.53 21.03
C ASP A 340 -7.34 -8.57 20.74
N VAL A 341 -7.18 -9.29 19.63
CA VAL A 341 -8.06 -10.37 19.23
C VAL A 341 -7.27 -11.63 18.91
N ASP A 342 -7.67 -12.74 19.53
CA ASP A 342 -7.15 -14.07 19.20
C ASP A 342 -8.03 -14.71 18.12
N ILE A 343 -7.40 -15.21 17.06
CA ILE A 343 -8.11 -15.85 15.95
C ILE A 343 -7.49 -17.22 15.68
N HIS A 344 -8.36 -18.22 15.57
CA HIS A 344 -7.99 -19.59 15.25
C HIS A 344 -8.68 -20.06 13.96
N PHE A 345 -7.88 -20.36 12.94
CA PHE A 345 -8.30 -20.93 11.67
C PHE A 345 -8.13 -22.44 11.67
N CYS A 346 -9.21 -23.21 11.76
CA CYS A 346 -9.11 -24.67 11.82
C CYS A 346 -8.78 -25.31 10.46
N PHE A 347 -9.03 -24.61 9.35
CA PHE A 347 -8.87 -25.09 7.98
C PHE A 347 -7.98 -24.16 7.18
N GLY A 348 -7.76 -24.50 5.92
CA GLY A 348 -6.89 -23.77 5.01
C GLY A 348 -5.47 -24.34 4.99
N LYS A 349 -4.70 -23.96 3.99
CA LYS A 349 -3.31 -24.42 3.81
C LYS A 349 -2.35 -23.46 4.50
N GLN A 350 -1.50 -23.99 5.38
CA GLN A 350 -0.52 -23.19 6.11
C GLN A 350 0.68 -22.84 5.24
N ILE A 351 0.56 -21.84 4.38
CA ILE A 351 1.69 -21.28 3.60
C ILE A 351 2.70 -20.64 4.56
N GLY A 352 2.19 -19.96 5.58
CA GLY A 352 3.03 -19.21 6.51
C GLY A 352 3.47 -17.85 5.95
N TYR A 353 4.15 -17.10 6.79
CA TYR A 353 4.80 -15.85 6.48
C TYR A 353 5.97 -15.62 7.44
N TRP A 354 6.84 -14.68 7.10
CA TRP A 354 7.96 -14.26 7.95
C TRP A 354 7.79 -12.79 8.31
N ASP A 355 7.96 -12.43 9.59
CA ASP A 355 7.74 -11.06 10.06
C ASP A 355 8.74 -10.67 11.15
N VAL A 356 9.59 -9.69 10.86
CA VAL A 356 10.60 -9.16 11.79
C VAL A 356 9.98 -8.60 13.08
N ARG A 357 8.76 -8.04 13.03
CA ARG A 357 8.07 -7.51 14.22
C ARG A 357 7.57 -8.61 15.16
N ARG A 358 7.44 -9.83 14.66
CA ARG A 358 7.11 -11.03 15.46
C ARG A 358 8.35 -11.73 16.03
N GLY A 359 9.54 -11.19 15.75
CA GLY A 359 10.81 -11.77 16.18
C GLY A 359 11.34 -12.87 15.27
N ASP A 360 10.81 -13.02 14.05
CA ASP A 360 11.39 -13.92 13.06
C ASP A 360 12.77 -13.40 12.62
N THR A 361 13.66 -14.33 12.34
CA THR A 361 15.05 -14.09 11.95
C THR A 361 15.45 -15.07 10.85
N ASP A 362 16.67 -14.97 10.32
CA ASP A 362 17.21 -15.97 9.41
C ASP A 362 17.25 -17.39 10.02
N ALA A 363 17.27 -17.53 11.35
CA ALA A 363 17.20 -18.83 11.98
C ALA A 363 15.82 -19.50 11.87
N THR A 364 14.73 -18.71 11.82
CA THR A 364 13.36 -19.24 11.65
C THR A 364 12.98 -19.45 10.19
N TRP A 365 13.68 -18.78 9.28
CA TRP A 365 13.33 -18.75 7.86
C TRP A 365 13.30 -20.11 7.17
N PRO A 366 14.32 -21.01 7.31
CA PRO A 366 14.29 -22.29 6.60
C PRO A 366 13.09 -23.17 6.96
N GLU A 367 12.68 -23.19 8.25
CA GLU A 367 11.50 -23.94 8.67
C GLU A 367 10.20 -23.39 8.05
N ILE A 368 10.06 -22.03 8.03
CA ILE A 368 8.90 -21.36 7.47
C ILE A 368 8.83 -21.63 5.96
N LEU A 369 9.96 -21.53 5.24
CA LEU A 369 10.02 -21.79 3.81
C LEU A 369 9.71 -23.26 3.47
N GLU A 370 10.25 -24.23 4.22
CA GLU A 370 9.95 -25.65 4.03
C GLU A 370 8.47 -25.98 4.30
N ARG A 371 7.85 -25.32 5.29
CA ARG A 371 6.40 -25.40 5.51
C ARG A 371 5.63 -24.88 4.32
N ALA A 372 5.99 -23.70 3.82
CA ALA A 372 5.37 -23.10 2.64
C ALA A 372 5.47 -24.03 1.43
N LYS A 373 6.64 -24.61 1.16
CA LYS A 373 6.85 -25.57 0.05
C LYS A 373 5.94 -26.79 0.16
N ARG A 374 5.80 -27.37 1.36
CA ARG A 374 4.90 -28.52 1.56
C ARG A 374 3.44 -28.17 1.37
N SER A 375 3.02 -26.99 1.85
CA SER A 375 1.62 -26.54 1.75
C SER A 375 1.25 -26.05 0.36
N ALA A 376 2.22 -25.65 -0.44
CA ALA A 376 2.04 -25.06 -1.76
C ALA A 376 1.99 -26.08 -2.92
N VAL A 377 2.17 -27.39 -2.64
CA VAL A 377 2.29 -28.43 -3.68
C VAL A 377 1.20 -28.37 -4.74
N ASP A 378 -0.05 -28.15 -4.32
CA ASP A 378 -1.22 -28.12 -5.20
C ASP A 378 -1.64 -26.68 -5.60
N ILE A 379 -0.82 -25.68 -5.29
CA ILE A 379 -1.13 -24.27 -5.58
C ILE A 379 -0.09 -23.74 -6.58
N PRO A 380 -0.47 -23.67 -7.88
CA PRO A 380 0.44 -23.10 -8.87
C PRO A 380 0.86 -21.69 -8.49
N ASN A 381 2.17 -21.41 -8.49
CA ASN A 381 2.72 -20.09 -8.14
C ASN A 381 2.23 -19.57 -6.77
N ALA A 382 2.12 -20.44 -5.77
CA ALA A 382 1.69 -20.04 -4.43
C ALA A 382 2.49 -18.83 -3.93
N MET A 383 1.77 -17.82 -3.47
CA MET A 383 2.36 -16.58 -2.95
C MET A 383 2.63 -16.70 -1.45
N MET A 384 3.70 -16.09 -1.00
CA MET A 384 4.11 -16.03 0.41
C MET A 384 4.52 -14.61 0.76
N ASP A 385 4.25 -14.21 2.00
CA ASP A 385 4.49 -12.87 2.51
C ASP A 385 5.75 -12.83 3.38
N ILE A 386 6.58 -11.80 3.22
CA ILE A 386 7.66 -11.44 4.13
C ILE A 386 7.53 -9.98 4.53
N LEU A 387 7.72 -9.71 5.82
CA LEU A 387 7.43 -8.40 6.39
C LEU A 387 8.63 -7.87 7.17
N GLY A 388 9.16 -6.74 6.70
CA GLY A 388 10.17 -5.93 7.38
C GLY A 388 9.56 -4.97 8.40
N GLN A 389 10.33 -3.98 8.81
CA GLN A 389 9.82 -2.90 9.66
C GLN A 389 8.93 -1.93 8.87
N ARG A 390 9.24 -1.70 7.60
CA ARG A 390 8.58 -0.74 6.71
C ARG A 390 7.89 -1.39 5.52
N VAL A 391 8.47 -2.47 5.03
CA VAL A 391 8.04 -3.14 3.80
C VAL A 391 7.26 -4.42 4.09
N HIS A 392 6.28 -4.69 3.26
CA HIS A 392 5.64 -5.97 3.09
C HIS A 392 5.89 -6.42 1.65
N LEU A 393 6.61 -7.50 1.47
CA LEU A 393 6.88 -8.07 0.14
C LEU A 393 6.14 -9.38 -0.02
N GLN A 394 5.58 -9.58 -1.21
CA GLN A 394 4.96 -10.85 -1.58
C GLN A 394 5.59 -11.38 -2.88
N ASN A 395 6.01 -12.62 -2.85
CA ASN A 395 6.53 -13.33 -4.02
C ASN A 395 6.13 -14.80 -3.97
N THR A 396 6.44 -15.55 -5.03
CA THR A 396 6.14 -16.98 -5.05
C THR A 396 7.06 -17.75 -4.09
N VAL A 397 6.53 -18.81 -3.50
CA VAL A 397 7.31 -19.76 -2.68
C VAL A 397 8.52 -20.29 -3.45
N ASN A 398 8.36 -20.54 -4.77
CA ASN A 398 9.45 -21.00 -5.63
C ASN A 398 10.54 -19.94 -5.82
N ALA A 399 10.17 -18.66 -5.94
CA ALA A 399 11.15 -17.56 -6.03
C ALA A 399 11.97 -17.44 -4.75
N PHE A 400 11.34 -17.51 -3.58
CA PHE A 400 12.05 -17.53 -2.30
C PHE A 400 12.98 -18.75 -2.18
N ALA A 401 12.49 -19.93 -2.55
CA ALA A 401 13.31 -21.16 -2.53
C ALA A 401 14.52 -21.08 -3.46
N LYS A 402 14.41 -20.37 -4.59
CA LYS A 402 15.49 -20.16 -5.57
C LYS A 402 16.45 -19.07 -5.14
N CYS A 403 15.93 -17.90 -4.73
CA CYS A 403 16.71 -16.66 -4.57
C CYS A 403 17.22 -16.44 -3.15
N ALA A 404 16.48 -16.89 -2.14
CA ALA A 404 16.78 -16.66 -0.73
C ALA A 404 16.53 -17.91 0.14
N PRO A 405 17.11 -19.10 -0.18
CA PRO A 405 16.77 -20.36 0.49
C PRO A 405 17.18 -20.42 1.97
N ASN A 406 18.24 -19.72 2.36
CA ASN A 406 18.85 -19.86 3.67
C ASN A 406 18.69 -18.65 4.58
N ALA A 407 18.47 -17.47 4.01
CA ALA A 407 18.41 -16.20 4.74
C ALA A 407 17.48 -15.22 4.02
N ILE A 408 16.74 -14.43 4.77
CA ILE A 408 15.76 -13.47 4.24
C ILE A 408 15.90 -12.06 4.85
N GLN A 409 16.59 -11.93 5.99
CA GLN A 409 16.73 -10.66 6.71
C GLN A 409 17.30 -9.57 5.79
N ALA A 410 18.38 -9.84 5.09
CA ALA A 410 19.01 -8.87 4.19
C ALA A 410 18.08 -8.40 3.05
N VAL A 411 17.10 -9.21 2.65
CA VAL A 411 16.10 -8.84 1.63
C VAL A 411 15.16 -7.78 2.17
N VAL A 412 14.63 -7.96 3.35
CA VAL A 412 13.74 -6.94 3.95
C VAL A 412 14.50 -5.69 4.37
N ASP A 413 15.72 -5.83 4.89
CA ASP A 413 16.55 -4.71 5.33
C ASP A 413 16.89 -3.73 4.19
N MET A 414 17.18 -4.24 2.98
CA MET A 414 17.47 -3.36 1.85
C MET A 414 16.25 -2.56 1.39
N HIS A 415 15.05 -3.15 1.44
CA HIS A 415 13.81 -2.45 1.10
C HIS A 415 13.34 -1.52 2.23
N ASP A 416 13.46 -1.94 3.48
CA ASP A 416 13.17 -1.10 4.65
C ASP A 416 14.05 0.16 4.65
N ARG A 417 15.35 -0.01 4.40
CA ARG A 417 16.31 1.10 4.30
C ARG A 417 15.96 2.08 3.18
N MET A 418 15.49 1.58 2.05
CA MET A 418 15.03 2.44 0.95
C MET A 418 13.82 3.28 1.38
N LEU A 419 12.82 2.65 2.02
CA LEU A 419 11.64 3.35 2.54
C LEU A 419 11.98 4.33 3.67
N ASP A 420 12.94 4.02 4.54
CA ASP A 420 13.39 4.95 5.58
C ASP A 420 13.97 6.24 4.96
N PHE A 421 14.70 6.15 3.83
CA PHE A 421 15.16 7.33 3.11
C PHE A 421 14.02 8.11 2.46
N GLU A 422 13.01 7.44 1.91
CA GLU A 422 11.82 8.11 1.38
C GLU A 422 11.03 8.81 2.49
N TYR A 423 10.83 8.17 3.64
CA TYR A 423 10.16 8.75 4.80
C TYR A 423 10.97 9.92 5.42
N LEU A 424 12.31 9.86 5.36
CA LEU A 424 13.15 10.98 5.73
C LEU A 424 12.87 12.17 4.82
N MET A 425 12.85 11.98 3.50
CA MET A 425 12.53 13.02 2.52
C MET A 425 11.14 13.64 2.74
N MET A 426 10.16 12.84 3.12
CA MET A 426 8.80 13.30 3.44
C MET A 426 8.71 14.06 4.77
N GLY A 427 9.76 14.10 5.57
CA GLY A 427 9.75 14.71 6.91
C GLY A 427 9.08 13.86 7.98
N LEU A 428 8.68 12.62 7.66
CA LEU A 428 7.96 11.75 8.60
C LEU A 428 8.84 11.32 9.78
N VAL A 429 10.12 11.05 9.52
CA VAL A 429 11.10 10.70 10.56
C VAL A 429 11.31 11.87 11.52
N LYS A 430 11.53 13.08 10.97
CA LYS A 430 11.74 14.31 11.74
C LYS A 430 10.55 14.63 12.66
N ASN A 431 9.35 14.41 12.18
CA ASN A 431 8.11 14.77 12.89
C ASN A 431 7.46 13.59 13.64
N ASN A 432 8.18 12.46 13.77
CA ASN A 432 7.67 11.24 14.41
C ASN A 432 6.29 10.78 13.86
N ALA A 433 6.13 10.87 12.55
CA ALA A 433 4.88 10.58 11.84
C ALA A 433 5.01 9.39 10.88
N VAL A 434 6.03 8.54 11.07
CA VAL A 434 6.20 7.32 10.24
C VAL A 434 5.07 6.35 10.52
N PRO A 435 4.28 5.96 9.51
CA PRO A 435 3.14 5.08 9.73
C PRO A 435 3.55 3.70 10.24
N ALA A 436 2.69 3.11 11.08
CA ALA A 436 2.81 1.70 11.46
C ALA A 436 2.51 0.76 10.29
N ASN A 437 1.65 1.19 9.35
CA ASN A 437 1.32 0.44 8.13
C ASN A 437 2.55 0.26 7.24
N ARG A 438 2.74 -0.97 6.76
CA ARG A 438 3.84 -1.30 5.85
C ARG A 438 3.53 -0.91 4.41
N PHE A 439 4.56 -0.74 3.63
CA PHE A 439 4.46 -0.47 2.20
C PHE A 439 4.48 -1.79 1.43
N PHE A 440 3.47 -2.05 0.60
CA PHE A 440 3.30 -3.34 -0.05
C PHE A 440 3.92 -3.38 -1.45
N GLY A 441 4.86 -4.29 -1.65
CA GLY A 441 5.45 -4.63 -2.93
C GLY A 441 5.17 -6.08 -3.31
N VAL A 442 4.64 -6.32 -4.51
CA VAL A 442 4.21 -7.64 -4.94
C VAL A 442 4.80 -8.02 -6.30
N ARG A 443 5.17 -9.29 -6.43
CA ARG A 443 5.43 -9.87 -7.74
C ARG A 443 4.13 -9.95 -8.55
N SER A 444 4.20 -9.45 -9.77
CA SER A 444 3.09 -9.54 -10.74
C SER A 444 3.51 -10.29 -12.02
N TRP A 445 2.54 -10.57 -12.89
CA TRP A 445 2.72 -11.32 -14.14
C TRP A 445 2.44 -10.41 -15.34
N GLY A 446 3.50 -10.04 -16.07
CA GLY A 446 3.39 -9.21 -17.28
C GLY A 446 3.37 -7.71 -17.00
N GLY A 447 3.57 -6.93 -18.05
CA GLY A 447 3.68 -5.47 -18.00
C GLY A 447 5.04 -4.96 -17.55
N SER A 448 5.10 -3.69 -17.19
CA SER A 448 6.23 -3.01 -16.55
C SER A 448 5.95 -2.84 -15.06
N PRO A 449 6.96 -2.55 -14.22
CA PRO A 449 6.72 -2.10 -12.86
C PRO A 449 5.71 -0.96 -12.84
N ASN A 450 4.82 -0.98 -11.85
CA ASN A 450 3.78 0.05 -11.73
C ASN A 450 3.21 0.11 -10.31
N TRP A 451 2.71 1.28 -9.93
CA TRP A 451 1.90 1.49 -8.74
C TRP A 451 0.41 1.42 -9.09
N ASN A 452 -0.37 0.54 -8.46
CA ASN A 452 -1.81 0.35 -8.75
C ASN A 452 -2.75 1.04 -7.74
N GLY A 453 -2.22 1.87 -6.86
CA GLY A 453 -2.97 2.52 -5.79
C GLY A 453 -2.96 1.76 -4.46
N VAL A 454 -2.62 0.49 -4.44
CA VAL A 454 -2.57 -0.35 -3.23
C VAL A 454 -1.17 -0.92 -3.00
N CYS A 455 -0.50 -1.34 -4.07
CA CYS A 455 0.83 -1.94 -4.01
C CYS A 455 1.68 -1.56 -5.22
N ALA A 456 2.99 -1.68 -5.04
CA ALA A 456 3.95 -1.64 -6.12
C ALA A 456 4.08 -3.01 -6.76
N ASN A 457 3.81 -3.11 -8.06
CA ASN A 457 3.86 -4.33 -8.84
C ASN A 457 5.20 -4.46 -9.57
N TYR A 458 5.85 -5.62 -9.43
CA TYR A 458 7.16 -5.89 -10.01
C TYR A 458 7.13 -7.17 -10.86
N PRO A 459 6.86 -7.06 -12.17
CA PRO A 459 6.84 -8.23 -13.05
C PRO A 459 8.27 -8.70 -13.37
N ASN A 460 8.49 -10.03 -13.34
CA ASN A 460 9.74 -10.69 -13.77
C ASN A 460 11.03 -10.11 -13.13
N THR A 461 10.96 -9.70 -11.87
CA THR A 461 12.05 -9.06 -11.13
C THR A 461 12.46 -9.83 -9.88
N GLU A 462 12.21 -11.15 -9.82
CA GLU A 462 12.45 -11.96 -8.64
C GLU A 462 13.88 -11.84 -8.14
N ASP A 463 14.86 -11.96 -9.04
CA ASP A 463 16.28 -11.87 -8.67
C ASP A 463 16.63 -10.48 -8.12
N ALA A 464 16.11 -9.41 -8.74
CA ALA A 464 16.34 -8.04 -8.27
C ALA A 464 15.62 -7.75 -6.95
N MET A 465 14.44 -8.31 -6.74
CA MET A 465 13.66 -8.13 -5.52
C MET A 465 14.23 -8.90 -4.33
N LEU A 466 14.78 -10.13 -4.56
CA LEU A 466 15.09 -11.09 -3.52
C LEU A 466 16.59 -11.38 -3.36
N VAL A 467 17.46 -10.82 -4.22
CA VAL A 467 18.90 -11.04 -4.13
C VAL A 467 19.62 -9.70 -3.91
N PRO A 468 20.14 -9.42 -2.71
CA PRO A 468 20.74 -8.13 -2.38
C PRO A 468 21.80 -7.67 -3.39
N LYS A 469 22.69 -8.55 -3.82
CA LYS A 469 23.71 -8.23 -4.84
C LYS A 469 23.11 -7.80 -6.18
N VAL A 470 21.91 -8.28 -6.55
CA VAL A 470 21.21 -7.87 -7.77
C VAL A 470 20.44 -6.59 -7.55
N PHE A 471 19.80 -6.43 -6.38
CA PHE A 471 19.09 -5.21 -5.99
C PHE A 471 19.98 -3.96 -6.08
N TYR A 472 21.22 -4.04 -5.58
CA TYR A 472 22.18 -2.92 -5.59
C TYR A 472 22.82 -2.63 -6.95
N ARG A 473 22.51 -3.40 -7.99
CA ARG A 473 23.07 -3.18 -9.34
C ARG A 473 22.39 -2.01 -10.05
N LYS A 474 23.21 -1.11 -10.63
CA LYS A 474 22.76 -0.04 -11.54
C LYS A 474 21.42 0.60 -11.12
N ASN A 475 20.39 0.38 -11.96
CA ASN A 475 19.09 1.03 -11.81
C ASN A 475 18.10 0.27 -10.92
N ASN A 476 18.45 -0.90 -10.36
CA ASN A 476 17.44 -1.69 -9.64
C ASN A 476 16.93 -0.97 -8.38
N VAL A 477 17.81 -0.34 -7.59
CA VAL A 477 17.37 0.50 -6.47
C VAL A 477 16.40 1.58 -6.93
N TRP A 478 16.67 2.20 -8.09
CA TRP A 478 15.76 3.18 -8.67
C TRP A 478 14.41 2.57 -9.03
N VAL A 479 14.37 1.40 -9.68
CA VAL A 479 13.12 0.74 -10.12
C VAL A 479 12.21 0.47 -8.92
N PHE A 480 12.75 -0.08 -7.83
CA PHE A 480 11.94 -0.33 -6.63
C PHE A 480 11.48 0.96 -5.97
N GLY A 481 12.39 1.92 -5.75
CA GLY A 481 12.04 3.21 -5.16
C GLY A 481 11.13 4.07 -6.04
N HIS A 482 11.12 3.90 -7.36
CA HIS A 482 10.21 4.60 -8.27
C HIS A 482 8.74 4.27 -7.97
N GLU A 483 8.41 2.99 -7.85
CA GLU A 483 7.04 2.55 -7.56
C GLU A 483 6.64 2.86 -6.11
N PHE A 484 7.57 2.73 -5.17
CA PHE A 484 7.34 3.16 -3.79
C PHE A 484 7.16 4.68 -3.71
N GLY A 485 7.94 5.43 -4.50
CA GLY A 485 7.81 6.87 -4.63
C GLY A 485 6.42 7.33 -5.10
N HIS A 486 5.77 6.60 -6.03
CA HIS A 486 4.40 6.89 -6.41
C HIS A 486 3.42 6.77 -5.24
N GLY A 487 3.59 5.75 -4.40
CA GLY A 487 2.77 5.56 -3.20
C GLY A 487 3.05 6.58 -2.10
N ASN A 488 4.25 7.17 -2.07
CA ASN A 488 4.67 8.20 -1.10
C ASN A 488 4.50 9.63 -1.62
N GLN A 489 4.09 9.80 -2.87
CA GLN A 489 3.99 11.11 -3.52
C GLN A 489 2.88 11.97 -2.91
N VAL A 490 3.29 13.03 -2.22
CA VAL A 490 2.39 13.99 -1.57
C VAL A 490 1.59 14.78 -2.61
N ALA A 491 0.29 14.91 -2.42
CA ALA A 491 -0.63 15.51 -3.39
C ALA A 491 -0.23 16.93 -3.83
N GLN A 492 0.25 17.77 -2.91
CA GLN A 492 0.66 19.14 -3.23
C GLN A 492 2.05 19.21 -3.89
N MET A 493 2.79 18.08 -3.92
CA MET A 493 4.05 17.93 -4.68
C MET A 493 3.80 17.22 -6.03
N LYS A 494 2.63 16.63 -6.23
CA LYS A 494 2.21 15.98 -7.46
C LYS A 494 1.44 16.96 -8.36
N GLY A 495 2.14 17.95 -8.89
CA GLY A 495 1.56 18.87 -9.91
C GLY A 495 1.48 18.20 -11.28
N ASN A 496 0.57 18.69 -12.15
CA ASN A 496 0.52 18.22 -13.55
C ASN A 496 1.86 18.45 -14.25
N GLY A 497 2.42 17.41 -14.85
CA GLY A 497 3.77 17.38 -15.40
C GLY A 497 4.84 16.91 -14.41
N TRP A 498 4.45 16.53 -13.18
CA TRP A 498 5.32 16.05 -12.13
C TRP A 498 4.98 14.64 -11.61
N THR A 499 4.02 13.95 -12.20
CA THR A 499 3.66 12.59 -11.77
C THR A 499 4.86 11.64 -11.84
N GLU A 500 5.61 11.68 -12.96
CA GLU A 500 6.84 10.92 -13.16
C GLU A 500 8.12 11.71 -12.82
N VAL A 501 8.00 12.78 -12.05
CA VAL A 501 9.12 13.61 -11.62
C VAL A 501 9.31 13.55 -10.12
N THR A 502 8.30 13.92 -9.34
CA THR A 502 8.47 13.99 -7.88
C THR A 502 8.45 12.63 -7.18
N ASN A 503 7.84 11.58 -7.76
CA ASN A 503 8.05 10.21 -7.31
C ASN A 503 9.54 9.80 -7.39
N ASN A 504 10.23 10.25 -8.44
CA ASN A 504 11.64 9.97 -8.64
C ASN A 504 12.58 10.78 -7.74
N LEU A 505 12.09 11.81 -7.09
CA LEU A 505 12.88 12.54 -6.09
C LEU A 505 13.23 11.62 -4.91
N TYR A 506 12.27 10.82 -4.45
CA TYR A 506 12.48 9.86 -3.36
C TYR A 506 13.48 8.78 -3.73
N CYS A 507 13.28 8.12 -4.87
CA CYS A 507 14.17 7.03 -5.28
C CYS A 507 15.57 7.50 -5.66
N SER A 508 15.74 8.72 -6.20
CA SER A 508 17.04 9.31 -6.46
C SER A 508 17.84 9.52 -5.18
N PHE A 509 17.17 10.03 -4.15
CA PHE A 509 17.78 10.24 -2.84
C PHE A 509 18.12 8.90 -2.18
N ALA A 510 17.22 7.92 -2.21
CA ALA A 510 17.49 6.58 -1.70
C ALA A 510 18.70 5.94 -2.44
N GLN A 511 18.76 6.05 -3.76
CA GLN A 511 19.89 5.56 -4.55
C GLN A 511 21.21 6.26 -4.15
N TYR A 512 21.17 7.58 -3.93
CA TYR A 512 22.33 8.34 -3.46
C TYR A 512 22.80 7.88 -2.08
N MET A 513 21.89 7.71 -1.13
CA MET A 513 22.21 7.30 0.24
C MET A 513 22.71 5.85 0.31
N MET A 514 22.25 4.99 -0.59
CA MET A 514 22.62 3.57 -0.66
C MET A 514 23.85 3.31 -1.54
N ARG A 515 24.41 4.33 -2.23
CA ARG A 515 25.52 4.17 -3.18
C ARG A 515 26.82 3.63 -2.59
N ASN A 516 27.01 3.87 -1.28
CA ASN A 516 28.23 3.45 -0.56
C ASN A 516 28.07 2.07 0.11
N ASP A 517 26.94 1.39 -0.12
CA ASP A 517 26.79 0.00 0.35
C ASP A 517 27.84 -0.89 -0.31
N PRO A 518 28.46 -1.84 0.43
CA PRO A 518 29.48 -2.75 -0.13
C PRO A 518 29.01 -3.55 -1.34
N LEU A 519 27.69 -3.75 -1.51
CA LEU A 519 27.12 -4.45 -2.65
C LEU A 519 26.76 -3.51 -3.82
N SER A 520 26.83 -2.19 -3.60
CA SER A 520 26.46 -1.19 -4.60
C SER A 520 27.58 -0.96 -5.62
N GLU A 521 27.20 -0.73 -6.87
CA GLU A 521 28.10 -0.28 -7.94
C GLU A 521 28.32 1.25 -7.90
N GLY A 522 27.78 1.97 -6.91
CA GLY A 522 27.85 3.43 -6.81
C GLY A 522 27.11 4.18 -7.91
N TYR A 523 26.26 3.51 -8.69
CA TYR A 523 25.58 4.05 -9.85
C TYR A 523 24.45 5.01 -9.45
N LEU A 524 24.44 6.20 -10.05
CA LEU A 524 23.40 7.20 -9.93
C LEU A 524 22.75 7.44 -11.29
N ARG A 525 21.49 7.07 -11.44
CA ARG A 525 20.79 7.11 -12.72
C ARG A 525 20.77 8.51 -13.35
N LEU A 526 20.55 9.54 -12.55
CA LEU A 526 20.47 10.93 -13.06
C LEU A 526 21.79 11.42 -13.63
N GLU A 527 22.93 10.94 -13.12
CA GLU A 527 24.25 11.45 -13.47
C GLU A 527 25.05 10.50 -14.39
N HIS A 528 24.85 9.17 -14.26
CA HIS A 528 25.65 8.19 -14.97
C HIS A 528 24.95 7.57 -16.19
N GLU A 529 23.62 7.62 -16.26
CA GLU A 529 22.92 7.08 -17.41
C GLU A 529 23.11 8.02 -18.63
N SER A 530 23.60 7.44 -19.73
CA SER A 530 23.77 8.19 -20.96
C SER A 530 22.40 8.62 -21.51
N PHE A 531 22.21 9.91 -21.67
CA PHE A 531 21.02 10.48 -22.25
C PHE A 531 21.20 10.61 -23.76
N LYS A 532 20.44 9.85 -24.55
CA LYS A 532 20.44 9.90 -26.00
C LYS A 532 19.19 10.63 -26.52
N ARG A 533 19.37 11.81 -27.05
CA ARG A 533 18.35 12.52 -27.79
C ARG A 533 18.83 12.75 -29.22
N PRO A 534 17.98 12.60 -30.27
CA PRO A 534 18.33 13.03 -31.62
C PRO A 534 18.72 14.51 -31.63
N GLY A 535 19.94 14.81 -32.05
CA GLY A 535 20.47 16.17 -32.10
C GLY A 535 21.02 16.74 -30.80
N ALA A 536 20.96 16.03 -29.66
CA ALA A 536 21.59 16.48 -28.43
C ALA A 536 23.04 15.96 -28.32
N ARG A 537 23.87 16.69 -27.59
CA ARG A 537 25.26 16.32 -27.25
C ARG A 537 25.24 15.20 -26.23
N SER A 538 24.95 14.01 -26.66
CA SER A 538 24.47 12.88 -25.90
C SER A 538 25.51 12.11 -25.11
N ALA A 539 26.76 12.45 -25.17
CA ALA A 539 27.85 11.69 -24.55
C ALA A 539 28.71 12.53 -23.59
N LEU A 540 28.19 13.66 -23.13
CA LEU A 540 28.94 14.48 -22.17
C LEU A 540 28.77 13.96 -20.75
N ALA A 541 29.80 14.07 -19.94
CA ALA A 541 29.74 13.87 -18.50
C ALA A 541 28.59 14.72 -17.92
N GLY A 542 27.88 14.17 -16.94
CA GLY A 542 26.71 14.84 -16.36
C GLY A 542 25.41 14.65 -17.12
N GLY A 543 25.40 13.91 -18.23
CA GLY A 543 24.22 13.43 -18.96
C GLY A 543 23.00 14.34 -18.92
N ARG A 544 22.01 13.99 -18.13
CA ARG A 544 20.76 14.75 -17.96
C ARG A 544 20.96 16.15 -17.39
N ILE A 545 21.92 16.35 -16.48
CA ILE A 545 22.19 17.67 -15.89
C ILE A 545 22.66 18.62 -16.98
N ASN A 546 23.61 18.23 -17.82
CA ASN A 546 24.06 19.03 -18.94
C ASN A 546 22.94 19.32 -19.95
N ALA A 547 22.10 18.31 -20.26
CA ALA A 547 20.96 18.50 -21.14
C ALA A 547 19.99 19.55 -20.58
N PHE A 548 19.65 19.46 -19.32
CA PHE A 548 18.76 20.42 -18.67
C PHE A 548 19.36 21.84 -18.64
N LEU A 549 20.59 21.99 -18.19
CA LEU A 549 21.25 23.30 -18.05
C LEU A 549 21.39 24.01 -19.40
N ASN A 550 21.75 23.28 -20.47
CA ASN A 550 21.84 23.85 -21.80
C ASN A 550 20.45 24.28 -22.34
N GLU A 551 19.37 23.57 -22.04
CA GLU A 551 18.04 24.02 -22.42
C GLU A 551 17.55 25.22 -21.60
N ALA A 552 17.81 25.22 -20.30
CA ALA A 552 17.34 26.25 -19.38
C ALA A 552 18.18 27.55 -19.51
N LEU A 553 19.51 27.46 -19.38
CA LEU A 553 20.40 28.60 -19.26
C LEU A 553 20.98 29.07 -20.59
N VAL A 554 21.21 28.17 -21.55
CA VAL A 554 21.77 28.57 -22.88
C VAL A 554 20.64 28.83 -23.85
N ALA A 555 19.66 27.92 -23.99
CA ALA A 555 18.55 28.10 -24.94
C ALA A 555 17.35 28.89 -24.35
N HIS A 556 17.40 29.27 -23.06
CA HIS A 556 16.38 30.04 -22.36
C HIS A 556 14.96 29.48 -22.45
N LYS A 557 14.83 28.16 -22.59
CA LYS A 557 13.54 27.49 -22.62
C LYS A 557 12.86 27.54 -21.26
N SER A 558 11.56 27.75 -21.26
CA SER A 558 10.78 27.61 -20.04
C SER A 558 10.68 26.15 -19.62
N TYR A 559 10.52 25.89 -18.33
CA TYR A 559 10.57 24.55 -17.73
C TYR A 559 9.65 23.53 -18.43
N PHE A 560 8.39 23.92 -18.73
CA PHE A 560 7.43 23.04 -19.39
C PHE A 560 7.64 22.89 -20.91
N MET A 561 8.47 23.73 -21.50
CA MET A 561 8.81 23.68 -22.94
C MET A 561 10.16 22.99 -23.21
N GLN A 562 10.79 22.49 -22.17
CA GLN A 562 12.02 21.72 -22.30
C GLN A 562 11.75 20.30 -22.80
N VAL A 563 12.81 19.62 -23.22
CA VAL A 563 12.79 18.25 -23.79
C VAL A 563 11.95 17.25 -23.02
N ALA A 564 11.83 17.48 -21.74
CA ALA A 564 11.09 16.61 -20.84
C ALA A 564 9.57 16.79 -20.89
N THR A 565 9.03 17.57 -21.84
CA THR A 565 7.58 17.74 -21.98
C THR A 565 7.03 16.66 -22.89
N ILE A 566 6.08 15.87 -22.42
CA ILE A 566 5.31 14.94 -23.24
C ILE A 566 4.50 15.81 -24.19
N SER A 567 4.79 15.71 -25.50
CA SER A 567 4.09 16.53 -26.50
C SER A 567 2.67 16.03 -26.71
N THR A 568 1.68 16.92 -26.52
CA THR A 568 0.28 16.62 -26.86
C THR A 568 0.05 16.46 -28.36
N ASP A 569 0.97 16.96 -29.18
CA ASP A 569 0.83 16.95 -30.65
C ASP A 569 1.24 15.62 -31.29
N LYS A 570 1.92 14.74 -30.49
CA LYS A 570 2.35 13.42 -30.95
C LYS A 570 2.15 12.38 -29.85
N PRO A 571 0.91 11.94 -29.58
CA PRO A 571 0.63 10.91 -28.59
C PRO A 571 1.42 9.63 -28.92
N GLY A 572 2.14 9.10 -27.94
CA GLY A 572 2.90 7.86 -28.05
C GLY A 572 4.35 8.02 -28.55
N VAL A 573 4.80 9.22 -28.85
CA VAL A 573 6.21 9.51 -29.14
C VAL A 573 6.86 10.06 -27.87
N TRP A 574 7.66 9.24 -27.21
CA TRP A 574 8.50 9.64 -26.09
C TRP A 574 9.68 10.49 -26.59
N GLU A 575 9.44 11.72 -26.96
CA GLU A 575 10.51 12.70 -27.24
C GLU A 575 11.06 13.29 -25.95
N SER A 576 10.45 12.96 -24.81
CA SER A 576 10.77 13.54 -23.51
C SER A 576 11.28 12.50 -22.50
N ASP A 577 12.31 12.89 -21.76
CA ASP A 577 12.78 12.16 -20.59
C ASP A 577 12.30 12.90 -19.33
N PRO A 578 11.31 12.37 -18.55
CA PRO A 578 10.78 13.06 -17.38
C PRO A 578 11.85 13.29 -16.31
N PHE A 579 12.93 12.51 -16.33
CA PHE A 579 14.04 12.65 -15.39
C PHE A 579 14.92 13.88 -15.66
N VAL A 580 14.85 14.47 -16.85
CA VAL A 580 15.47 15.78 -17.12
C VAL A 580 14.78 16.87 -16.30
N LYS A 581 13.44 16.82 -16.15
CA LYS A 581 12.69 17.76 -15.29
C LYS A 581 13.01 17.59 -13.80
N LEU A 582 13.50 16.44 -13.39
CA LEU A 582 13.91 16.19 -12.01
C LEU A 582 15.20 16.94 -11.64
N ILE A 583 16.00 17.39 -12.61
CA ILE A 583 17.32 17.98 -12.37
C ILE A 583 17.31 19.16 -11.40
N PRO A 584 16.43 20.18 -11.49
CA PRO A 584 16.41 21.25 -10.48
C PRO A 584 16.15 20.74 -9.07
N LEU A 585 15.25 19.75 -8.92
CA LEU A 585 14.94 19.12 -7.63
C LEU A 585 16.15 18.32 -7.12
N TRP A 586 16.84 17.62 -8.02
CA TRP A 586 18.09 16.92 -7.70
C TRP A 586 19.19 17.87 -7.26
N GLN A 587 19.37 19.00 -7.93
CA GLN A 587 20.35 20.01 -7.54
C GLN A 587 20.05 20.61 -6.17
N MET A 588 18.77 20.85 -5.85
CA MET A 588 18.37 21.25 -4.50
C MET A 588 18.68 20.14 -3.47
N THR A 589 18.47 18.86 -3.82
CA THR A 589 18.83 17.74 -2.96
C THR A 589 20.33 17.71 -2.67
N MET A 590 21.15 17.82 -3.71
CA MET A 590 22.60 17.82 -3.59
C MET A 590 23.11 19.04 -2.81
N TYR A 591 22.57 20.22 -3.09
CA TYR A 591 23.01 21.45 -2.46
C TYR A 591 22.61 21.52 -0.98
N PHE A 592 21.34 21.26 -0.68
CA PHE A 592 20.86 21.42 0.69
C PHE A 592 21.17 20.22 1.57
N MET A 593 20.86 19.01 1.14
CA MET A 593 20.98 17.82 1.97
C MET A 593 22.36 17.16 1.84
N ALA A 594 22.82 16.86 0.62
CA ALA A 594 24.07 16.16 0.43
C ALA A 594 25.30 17.01 0.80
N ALA A 595 25.28 18.31 0.48
CA ALA A 595 26.32 19.25 0.90
C ALA A 595 26.15 19.78 2.34
N ASP A 596 25.15 19.27 3.08
CA ASP A 596 24.91 19.58 4.51
C ASP A 596 24.66 21.07 4.81
N ILE A 597 24.11 21.82 3.85
CA ILE A 597 23.80 23.25 4.01
C ILE A 597 22.49 23.41 4.79
N LYS A 598 21.49 22.57 4.46
CA LYS A 598 20.19 22.53 5.12
C LYS A 598 19.67 21.07 5.09
N PRO A 599 20.12 20.19 5.98
CA PRO A 599 19.76 18.76 5.97
C PRO A 599 18.26 18.48 5.98
N ASP A 600 17.50 19.38 6.62
CA ASP A 600 16.04 19.27 6.74
C ASP A 600 15.27 19.94 5.58
N PHE A 601 15.93 20.31 4.48
CA PHE A 601 15.28 21.06 3.40
C PHE A 601 14.04 20.31 2.83
N TRP A 602 14.21 19.11 2.31
CA TRP A 602 13.07 18.34 1.80
C TRP A 602 12.10 17.90 2.87
N PRO A 603 12.53 17.42 4.05
CA PRO A 603 11.66 17.23 5.20
C PRO A 603 10.72 18.40 5.46
N ASP A 604 11.22 19.61 5.47
CA ASP A 604 10.41 20.83 5.73
C ASP A 604 9.48 21.17 4.56
N VAL A 605 9.94 21.05 3.31
CA VAL A 605 9.11 21.27 2.11
C VAL A 605 7.94 20.29 2.05
N HIS A 606 8.19 19.00 2.26
CA HIS A 606 7.14 17.98 2.21
C HIS A 606 6.19 18.11 3.39
N TRP A 607 6.70 18.34 4.59
CA TRP A 607 5.86 18.51 5.77
C TRP A 607 4.90 19.69 5.62
N ALA A 608 5.38 20.82 5.10
CA ALA A 608 4.53 21.95 4.76
C ALA A 608 3.52 21.62 3.65
N ALA A 609 3.91 20.78 2.68
CA ALA A 609 3.01 20.34 1.60
C ALA A 609 1.92 19.38 2.10
N ILE A 610 2.22 18.49 3.05
CA ILE A 610 1.26 17.59 3.70
C ILE A 610 0.17 18.40 4.43
N HIS A 611 0.56 19.49 5.11
CA HIS A 611 -0.37 20.32 5.89
C HIS A 611 -1.07 21.41 5.06
N ASP A 612 -0.73 21.57 3.79
CA ASP A 612 -1.43 22.45 2.85
C ASP A 612 -2.39 21.61 1.99
N ASN A 613 -3.57 21.35 2.52
CA ASN A 613 -4.52 20.40 1.95
C ASN A 613 -5.57 21.06 1.03
N ASP A 614 -5.31 22.25 0.50
CA ASP A 614 -6.26 22.91 -0.42
C ASP A 614 -6.27 22.23 -1.79
N LYS A 615 -7.31 21.44 -2.03
CA LYS A 615 -7.54 20.72 -3.29
C LYS A 615 -7.98 21.65 -4.43
N SER A 616 -8.34 22.90 -4.13
CA SER A 616 -8.83 23.89 -5.12
C SER A 616 -7.72 24.56 -5.91
N TYR A 617 -6.46 24.41 -5.50
CA TYR A 617 -5.34 25.04 -6.22
C TYR A 617 -5.27 24.64 -7.67
N SER A 618 -5.19 25.67 -8.54
CA SER A 618 -4.91 25.45 -9.95
C SER A 618 -3.52 24.82 -10.15
N PRO A 619 -3.28 24.15 -11.28
CA PRO A 619 -1.96 23.60 -11.58
C PRO A 619 -0.83 24.63 -11.44
N GLY A 620 -0.99 25.87 -11.96
CA GLY A 620 0.00 26.92 -11.81
C GLY A 620 0.24 27.36 -10.36
N ARG A 621 -0.82 27.44 -9.56
CA ARG A 621 -0.74 27.82 -8.13
C ARG A 621 0.09 26.79 -7.33
N ARG A 622 0.00 25.50 -7.63
CA ARG A 622 0.81 24.48 -6.97
C ARG A 622 2.31 24.68 -7.15
N TYR A 623 2.74 25.10 -8.33
CA TYR A 623 4.15 25.44 -8.59
C TYR A 623 4.61 26.69 -7.84
N VAL A 624 3.76 27.73 -7.79
CA VAL A 624 4.02 28.93 -6.98
C VAL A 624 4.17 28.59 -5.50
N ASN A 625 3.26 27.79 -4.96
CA ASN A 625 3.30 27.35 -3.57
C ASN A 625 4.55 26.48 -3.28
N PHE A 626 4.91 25.61 -4.23
CA PHE A 626 6.17 24.85 -4.11
C PHE A 626 7.39 25.77 -3.99
N MET A 627 7.51 26.76 -4.86
CA MET A 627 8.64 27.73 -4.82
C MET A 627 8.68 28.49 -3.48
N LYS A 628 7.53 28.89 -2.96
CA LYS A 628 7.44 29.56 -1.64
C LYS A 628 7.86 28.63 -0.50
N ARG A 629 7.39 27.36 -0.49
CA ARG A 629 7.81 26.35 0.51
C ARG A 629 9.32 26.10 0.45
N ALA A 630 9.90 26.04 -0.75
CA ALA A 630 11.35 25.88 -0.91
C ALA A 630 12.14 27.10 -0.37
N ILE A 631 11.63 28.33 -0.58
CA ILE A 631 12.20 29.56 0.00
C ILE A 631 12.12 29.52 1.52
N ASP A 632 11.01 29.08 2.11
CA ASP A 632 10.85 28.98 3.56
C ASP A 632 11.77 27.90 4.15
N ALA A 633 11.75 26.70 3.58
CA ALA A 633 12.56 25.58 4.06
C ALA A 633 14.07 25.89 4.00
N SER A 634 14.53 26.60 2.97
CA SER A 634 15.93 26.99 2.84
C SER A 634 16.30 28.22 3.67
N GLY A 635 15.36 29.14 3.90
CA GLY A 635 15.60 30.49 4.41
C GLY A 635 16.33 31.40 3.42
N LEU A 636 16.44 31.00 2.13
CA LEU A 636 17.19 31.70 1.10
C LEU A 636 16.26 32.25 0.01
N ASN A 637 16.71 33.31 -0.67
CA ASN A 637 16.06 33.79 -1.88
C ASN A 637 16.45 32.90 -3.06
N LEU A 638 15.58 31.98 -3.43
CA LEU A 638 15.77 31.06 -4.55
C LEU A 638 15.19 31.57 -5.88
N CYS A 639 14.70 32.82 -5.95
CA CYS A 639 14.06 33.35 -7.15
C CYS A 639 14.96 33.27 -8.39
N GLY A 640 16.24 33.67 -8.25
CA GLY A 640 17.20 33.59 -9.36
C GLY A 640 17.47 32.15 -9.82
N PHE A 641 17.47 31.18 -8.90
CA PHE A 641 17.57 29.78 -9.27
C PHE A 641 16.34 29.32 -10.05
N PHE A 642 15.14 29.60 -9.57
CA PHE A 642 13.90 29.21 -10.29
C PHE A 642 13.74 29.93 -11.63
N GLU A 643 14.16 31.19 -11.73
CA GLU A 643 14.21 31.91 -13.03
C GLU A 643 15.18 31.22 -14.02
N GLY A 644 16.39 30.92 -13.55
CA GLY A 644 17.42 30.24 -14.35
C GLY A 644 16.96 28.85 -14.83
N MET A 645 16.23 28.11 -13.99
CA MET A 645 15.66 26.81 -14.34
C MET A 645 14.41 26.93 -15.22
N GLY A 646 13.95 28.14 -15.54
CA GLY A 646 12.79 28.41 -16.38
C GLY A 646 11.45 28.10 -15.70
N LEU A 647 11.43 27.97 -14.37
CA LEU A 647 10.23 27.66 -13.58
C LEU A 647 9.50 28.91 -13.10
N LEU A 648 10.22 29.94 -12.60
CA LEU A 648 9.67 31.23 -12.18
C LEU A 648 9.53 32.15 -13.41
N LYS A 649 8.46 31.98 -14.16
CA LYS A 649 8.19 32.67 -15.42
C LYS A 649 6.67 32.71 -15.65
N VAL A 650 6.21 33.65 -16.47
CA VAL A 650 4.83 33.67 -16.95
C VAL A 650 4.57 32.46 -17.84
N PHE A 651 3.52 31.69 -17.54
CA PHE A 651 3.00 30.62 -18.38
C PHE A 651 1.56 30.97 -18.76
N ASP A 652 1.28 31.13 -20.05
CA ASP A 652 -0.05 31.42 -20.57
C ASP A 652 -0.58 30.20 -21.32
N ASN A 653 -1.58 29.54 -20.76
CA ASN A 653 -2.27 28.39 -21.33
C ASN A 653 -1.36 27.26 -21.83
N VAL A 654 -0.27 26.99 -21.09
CA VAL A 654 0.65 25.89 -21.45
C VAL A 654 0.00 24.55 -21.14
N LYS A 655 -0.27 23.76 -22.17
CA LYS A 655 -0.80 22.41 -22.02
C LYS A 655 0.29 21.42 -21.67
N VAL A 656 0.05 20.65 -20.62
CA VAL A 656 0.92 19.56 -20.18
C VAL A 656 0.09 18.29 -20.13
N ASP A 657 0.56 17.25 -20.81
CA ASP A 657 0.01 15.91 -20.73
C ASP A 657 0.82 15.09 -19.73
N ASP A 658 0.14 14.62 -18.69
CA ASP A 658 0.73 13.84 -17.59
C ASP A 658 -0.36 12.88 -17.06
N TYR A 659 -0.66 11.82 -17.83
CA TYR A 659 -1.82 10.94 -17.72
C TYR A 659 -3.18 11.64 -17.90
N THR A 660 -3.24 12.93 -17.66
CA THR A 660 -4.37 13.80 -17.94
C THR A 660 -3.84 15.14 -18.47
N VAL A 661 -4.53 15.70 -19.46
CA VAL A 661 -4.17 17.02 -20.00
C VAL A 661 -4.59 18.10 -19.01
N ALA A 662 -3.63 18.92 -18.60
CA ALA A 662 -3.88 20.10 -17.76
C ALA A 662 -3.32 21.36 -18.42
N THR A 663 -3.90 22.51 -18.08
CA THR A 663 -3.45 23.82 -18.52
C THR A 663 -2.72 24.52 -17.38
N ILE A 664 -1.45 24.85 -17.58
CA ILE A 664 -0.63 25.58 -16.62
C ILE A 664 -0.75 27.07 -16.93
N ASN A 665 -1.23 27.83 -15.96
CA ASN A 665 -1.25 29.29 -15.97
C ASN A 665 -0.52 29.83 -14.75
N ILE A 666 0.56 30.59 -14.97
CA ILE A 666 1.27 31.37 -13.95
C ILE A 666 1.27 32.81 -14.46
N THR A 667 0.52 33.68 -13.80
CA THR A 667 0.41 35.08 -14.18
C THR A 667 1.63 35.90 -13.75
N GLN A 668 1.78 37.11 -14.26
CA GLN A 668 2.82 38.02 -13.82
C GLN A 668 2.68 38.33 -12.31
N GLU A 669 1.47 38.50 -11.81
CA GLU A 669 1.20 38.72 -10.39
C GLU A 669 1.72 37.55 -9.53
N MET A 670 1.54 36.30 -9.98
CA MET A 670 2.06 35.12 -9.29
C MET A 670 3.59 35.07 -9.32
N VAL A 671 4.22 35.53 -10.40
CA VAL A 671 5.69 35.64 -10.48
C VAL A 671 6.18 36.71 -9.49
N ASP A 672 5.52 37.86 -9.48
CA ASP A 672 5.87 38.99 -8.59
C ASP A 672 5.61 38.61 -7.10
N GLU A 673 4.58 37.82 -6.81
CA GLU A 673 4.31 37.25 -5.49
C GLU A 673 5.51 36.42 -4.98
N VAL A 674 6.06 35.53 -5.81
CA VAL A 674 7.23 34.70 -5.42
C VAL A 674 8.47 35.59 -5.23
N LYS A 675 8.69 36.57 -6.09
CA LYS A 675 9.82 37.51 -5.98
C LYS A 675 9.76 38.32 -4.69
N ALA A 676 8.60 38.89 -4.39
CA ALA A 676 8.37 39.62 -3.15
C ALA A 676 8.54 38.71 -1.92
N TYR A 677 8.13 37.44 -2.02
CA TYR A 677 8.28 36.45 -0.96
C TYR A 677 9.75 36.12 -0.65
N GLY A 678 10.61 36.11 -1.66
CA GLY A 678 12.06 35.92 -1.51
C GLY A 678 12.83 37.19 -1.16
N GLU A 679 12.23 38.38 -1.29
CA GLU A 679 12.90 39.65 -1.03
C GLU A 679 13.41 39.76 0.41
N GLY A 680 14.62 40.30 0.57
CA GLY A 680 15.27 40.46 1.88
C GLY A 680 15.91 39.19 2.45
N LYS A 681 15.64 38.00 1.86
CA LYS A 681 16.34 36.76 2.26
C LYS A 681 17.73 36.70 1.59
N PRO A 682 18.75 36.09 2.24
CA PRO A 682 20.08 35.92 1.66
C PRO A 682 20.02 35.04 0.39
N LEU A 683 20.93 35.30 -0.54
CA LEU A 683 21.08 34.46 -1.74
C LEU A 683 21.79 33.15 -1.40
N PRO A 684 21.54 32.05 -2.13
CA PRO A 684 22.37 30.85 -2.01
C PRO A 684 23.81 31.17 -2.41
N SER A 685 24.78 30.47 -1.83
CA SER A 685 26.18 30.58 -2.27
C SER A 685 26.28 30.15 -3.74
N GLY A 686 27.16 30.85 -4.50
CA GLY A 686 27.20 30.77 -5.95
C GLY A 686 27.36 29.36 -6.51
N GLY A 687 26.77 29.14 -7.68
CA GLY A 687 26.91 27.91 -8.45
C GLY A 687 25.97 26.77 -8.06
N MET A 688 24.94 27.01 -7.23
CA MET A 688 23.97 25.97 -6.84
C MET A 688 23.43 25.15 -8.02
N GLN A 689 23.21 25.80 -9.18
CA GLN A 689 22.75 25.16 -10.40
C GLN A 689 23.76 24.20 -11.04
N TYR A 690 25.02 24.20 -10.60
CA TYR A 690 26.10 23.35 -11.15
C TYR A 690 26.45 22.17 -10.26
N ILE A 691 25.78 22.03 -9.10
CA ILE A 691 26.08 20.94 -8.20
C ILE A 691 25.69 19.58 -8.79
N SER A 692 26.55 18.61 -8.57
CA SER A 692 26.35 17.18 -8.83
C SER A 692 26.84 16.35 -7.66
N ALA A 693 26.57 15.06 -7.65
CA ALA A 693 27.09 14.17 -6.60
C ALA A 693 28.62 14.20 -6.49
N ASN A 694 29.31 14.43 -7.62
CA ASN A 694 30.76 14.51 -7.67
C ASN A 694 31.36 15.80 -7.13
N SER A 695 30.57 16.86 -7.07
CA SER A 695 31.04 18.19 -6.60
C SER A 695 30.56 18.54 -5.16
N VAL A 696 29.82 17.65 -4.50
CA VAL A 696 29.30 17.89 -3.14
C VAL A 696 30.39 18.33 -2.17
N GLU A 697 31.55 17.68 -2.17
CA GLU A 697 32.64 18.02 -1.25
C GLU A 697 33.24 19.41 -1.53
N ALA A 698 33.29 19.85 -2.79
CA ALA A 698 33.71 21.21 -3.14
C ALA A 698 32.75 22.27 -2.60
N PHE A 699 31.42 21.97 -2.62
CA PHE A 699 30.42 22.85 -2.03
C PHE A 699 30.47 22.87 -0.50
N LYS A 700 30.71 21.72 0.14
CA LYS A 700 30.89 21.65 1.61
C LYS A 700 32.09 22.46 2.07
N SER A 701 33.23 22.27 1.43
CA SER A 701 34.49 22.91 1.78
C SER A 701 34.60 24.37 1.30
N LYS A 702 33.66 24.81 0.43
CA LYS A 702 33.70 26.10 -0.27
C LYS A 702 35.04 26.34 -0.94
N SER A 703 35.58 25.29 -1.58
CA SER A 703 36.88 25.29 -2.22
C SER A 703 36.91 26.20 -3.44
N ASN A 704 37.94 27.05 -3.53
CA ASN A 704 38.18 27.82 -4.73
C ASN A 704 38.75 26.98 -5.86
N VAL A 705 38.49 27.38 -7.10
CA VAL A 705 39.14 26.78 -8.27
C VAL A 705 40.64 27.05 -8.19
N GLU A 706 41.42 25.98 -8.33
CA GLU A 706 42.87 26.02 -8.44
C GLU A 706 43.29 25.57 -9.85
N GLY A 707 44.26 26.22 -10.44
CA GLY A 707 44.76 25.84 -11.76
C GLY A 707 45.80 26.82 -12.29
N THR A 708 46.38 26.51 -13.44
CA THR A 708 47.36 27.36 -14.11
C THR A 708 46.76 27.84 -15.42
N PHE A 709 46.66 29.17 -15.57
CA PHE A 709 46.10 29.76 -16.80
C PHE A 709 46.84 29.28 -18.05
N ASN A 710 46.08 28.94 -19.11
CA ASN A 710 46.57 28.35 -20.35
C ASN A 710 47.24 26.96 -20.25
N SER A 711 47.11 26.28 -19.12
CA SER A 711 47.62 24.90 -18.97
C SER A 711 46.48 23.91 -18.80
N GLY A 712 46.73 22.62 -19.15
CA GLY A 712 45.78 21.55 -18.95
C GLY A 712 44.51 21.63 -19.80
N ILE A 713 44.54 22.39 -20.89
CA ILE A 713 43.44 22.51 -21.85
C ILE A 713 43.95 22.04 -23.22
N THR A 714 43.35 21.01 -23.75
CA THR A 714 43.68 20.45 -25.09
C THR A 714 42.50 20.68 -26.02
N LYS A 715 42.77 21.27 -27.19
CA LYS A 715 41.78 21.48 -28.22
C LYS A 715 41.68 20.29 -29.16
N GLY A 716 40.48 19.72 -29.30
CA GLY A 716 40.10 18.85 -30.42
C GLY A 716 39.52 19.67 -31.58
N THR A 717 38.92 18.98 -32.55
CA THR A 717 38.31 19.62 -33.72
C THR A 717 37.10 20.48 -33.35
N ASP A 718 36.27 19.96 -32.44
CA ASP A 718 35.01 20.57 -32.02
C ASP A 718 34.73 20.43 -30.51
N TYR A 719 35.81 20.23 -29.73
CA TYR A 719 35.74 20.07 -28.28
C TYR A 719 37.02 20.51 -27.58
N VAL A 720 36.92 20.71 -26.28
CA VAL A 720 38.06 20.96 -25.40
C VAL A 720 38.08 19.89 -24.31
N THR A 721 39.25 19.35 -23.98
CA THR A 721 39.48 18.48 -22.84
C THR A 721 40.20 19.26 -21.74
N VAL A 722 39.77 19.09 -20.51
CA VAL A 722 40.36 19.74 -19.34
C VAL A 722 41.03 18.68 -18.46
N ASP A 723 42.28 18.93 -18.09
CA ASP A 723 43.06 18.09 -17.18
C ASP A 723 42.75 18.45 -15.73
N HIS A 724 42.04 17.59 -15.02
CA HIS A 724 41.67 17.76 -13.62
C HIS A 724 42.82 17.58 -12.64
N ALA A 725 43.97 17.07 -13.06
CA ALA A 725 45.17 17.09 -12.26
C ALA A 725 45.74 18.53 -12.11
N ILE A 726 45.50 19.38 -13.12
CA ILE A 726 45.92 20.79 -13.13
C ILE A 726 44.81 21.69 -12.63
N TRP A 727 43.54 21.46 -13.03
CA TRP A 727 42.37 22.23 -12.66
C TRP A 727 41.59 21.52 -11.56
N LYS A 728 41.75 21.95 -10.31
CA LYS A 728 41.08 21.36 -9.13
C LYS A 728 39.85 22.15 -8.72
N ASN A 729 38.94 21.49 -8.03
CA ASN A 729 37.71 22.06 -7.45
C ASN A 729 36.79 22.71 -8.47
N VAL A 730 36.93 22.37 -9.76
CA VAL A 730 36.03 22.84 -10.80
C VAL A 730 34.73 22.05 -10.73
N VAL A 731 33.59 22.73 -10.74
CA VAL A 731 32.24 22.12 -10.69
C VAL A 731 31.53 22.14 -12.03
N ALA A 732 31.82 23.17 -12.87
CA ALA A 732 31.29 23.30 -14.21
C ALA A 732 32.20 24.13 -15.09
N PHE A 733 32.02 23.98 -16.41
CA PHE A 733 32.63 24.81 -17.43
C PHE A 733 31.53 25.54 -18.20
N GLU A 734 31.70 26.83 -18.39
CA GLU A 734 30.87 27.66 -19.24
C GLU A 734 31.69 28.08 -20.49
N THR A 735 31.09 27.93 -21.66
CA THR A 735 31.71 28.36 -22.90
C THR A 735 30.98 29.60 -23.45
N TYR A 736 31.75 30.62 -23.82
CA TYR A 736 31.20 31.88 -24.30
C TYR A 736 31.70 32.22 -25.69
N LYS A 737 30.79 32.77 -26.50
CA LYS A 737 31.14 33.48 -27.77
C LYS A 737 30.96 34.98 -27.52
N GLY A 738 32.05 35.67 -27.26
CA GLY A 738 31.98 37.03 -26.75
C GLY A 738 31.36 37.10 -25.36
N LYS A 739 30.14 37.63 -25.21
CA LYS A 739 29.38 37.66 -23.96
C LYS A 739 28.22 36.65 -23.92
N GLU A 740 27.99 35.95 -25.02
CA GLU A 740 26.91 35.00 -25.15
C GLU A 740 27.35 33.65 -24.64
N LEU A 741 26.63 33.09 -23.63
CA LEU A 741 26.81 31.73 -23.14
C LEU A 741 26.33 30.73 -24.20
N THR A 742 27.22 29.86 -24.65
CA THR A 742 26.93 28.92 -25.77
C THR A 742 26.87 27.46 -25.29
N ASP A 743 27.51 27.12 -24.17
CA ASP A 743 27.51 25.76 -23.67
C ASP A 743 27.83 25.70 -22.17
N ILE A 744 27.24 24.74 -21.50
CA ILE A 744 27.51 24.40 -20.08
C ILE A 744 27.80 22.92 -19.99
N CYS A 745 28.88 22.57 -19.27
CA CYS A 745 29.22 21.21 -18.94
C CYS A 745 29.62 21.11 -17.46
N ILE A 746 28.91 20.30 -16.69
CA ILE A 746 29.31 20.02 -15.31
C ILE A 746 30.41 18.97 -15.27
N VAL A 747 31.22 19.00 -14.22
CA VAL A 747 32.27 18.00 -13.97
C VAL A 747 31.62 16.70 -13.50
N GLY A 748 31.80 15.63 -14.28
CA GLY A 748 31.33 14.30 -13.96
C GLY A 748 32.45 13.36 -13.48
N THR A 749 32.15 12.08 -13.39
CA THR A 749 33.13 11.02 -13.15
C THR A 749 33.88 10.68 -14.43
N GLY A 750 35.05 11.22 -14.62
CA GLY A 750 35.90 10.97 -15.80
C GLY A 750 36.29 12.24 -16.54
N ASP A 751 36.92 12.08 -17.69
CA ASP A 751 37.38 13.21 -18.52
C ASP A 751 36.18 14.04 -18.99
N VAL A 752 36.20 15.31 -18.67
CA VAL A 752 35.21 16.27 -19.18
C VAL A 752 35.61 16.68 -20.58
N THR A 753 34.79 16.31 -21.55
CA THR A 753 34.96 16.72 -22.93
C THR A 753 33.87 17.72 -23.29
N ASN A 754 34.24 18.93 -23.54
CA ASN A 754 33.33 19.99 -23.92
C ASN A 754 33.39 20.22 -25.42
N LYS A 755 32.26 20.22 -26.13
CA LYS A 755 32.16 20.61 -27.54
C LYS A 755 32.02 22.13 -27.61
N THR A 756 33.00 22.79 -28.22
CA THR A 756 32.85 24.17 -28.61
C THR A 756 32.30 24.21 -30.04
N THR A 757 31.23 24.93 -30.29
CA THR A 757 30.77 25.25 -31.65
C THR A 757 31.46 26.48 -32.16
#